data_81902cffae430f5f9911ac593b9ecdf0
#
_entry.id   81902cffae430f5f9911ac593b9ecdf0
#
_cell.length_a   1.000
_cell.length_b   1.000
_cell.length_c   1.000
_cell.angle_alpha   90.00
_cell.angle_beta   90.00
_cell.angle_gamma   90.00
#
_symmetry.space_group_name_H-M   'P 1'
#
loop_
_entity.id
_entity.type
_entity.pdbx_description
1 polymer ?
#
loop_
_entity_poly.entity_id
_entity_poly.type
_entity_poly.pdbx_seq_one_letter_code
_entity_poly.pdbx_strand_id
1 'polypeptide(L)'
;MQPPLVPSRTRALSRTSTPTLPRLPVPDLHKTLQKYLKSIQPFLLEDEKRGGVDFKSALEDRVKLVNDFERGLGPLCQQRLLALDRNSPNNWLDDNIWLAKAYHEWRAPLLVNSNWWLALGDDSTIPEVVRYPSGRLTGYTSWQLRRAAWLVYRILDFKARLERQEIHPDTTRTGTQCLWFRHSALQVFNRCRIPQRSCDRFSPVPELGDPDARKVIVMAADWMYAIEVLAADGSPLAPSEIEKKLHAIVVDVESRRARGECAVPISVLTTDDRDRWADGLQHVLSLSPGNYSIFRTITNSAFALSLDDYAYSLPESQRTSDPDLTAHLHNIRSGRSDRPGHNRWYDKPVTLIVESNTRAGVLGEHSPVDALVPSIIADYAIVQDVNEDAFPHRLDPSATLPSDGVAGSAAFERLDWIVDEKVERMCEEAAARAKAIVDDSDNDELVFDSYGVDWIKEQARLSPDAYIQMALQLAWYRTRGEFTATYETVLTRLFKHGRTETLRTFTNESRAWVLAMMDPNSSDDARMALLRQALQTHTQLTREAATGRGIDRHLLGLRLMLREDSGERHALFEDELFARSQTWKLSTSGLSAGYQFRGTGFGTTYDDGYGINYMPAPDKIRFGIESKQSCPQTSTQMFKSAIAGALEDMRVICTPILHAHL
;
A
#
# COMPACT_ATOMS: atom_id res chain seq x y z
N MET A 1 -28.03 -2.17 4.68
CA MET A 1 -27.21 -1.02 5.15
C MET A 1 -26.17 -1.56 6.11
N GLN A 2 -24.91 -1.60 5.70
CA GLN A 2 -23.81 -1.99 6.58
C GLN A 2 -23.31 -0.77 7.35
N PRO A 3 -22.86 -0.89 8.59
CA PRO A 3 -22.37 0.24 9.36
C PRO A 3 -21.07 0.77 8.73
N PRO A 4 -20.89 2.10 8.64
CA PRO A 4 -19.63 2.68 8.19
C PRO A 4 -18.50 2.24 9.13
N LEU A 5 -17.31 2.04 8.60
CA LEU A 5 -16.08 1.69 9.32
C LEU A 5 -15.70 2.76 10.39
N VAL A 6 -16.18 3.97 10.22
CA VAL A 6 -16.14 5.03 11.22
C VAL A 6 -17.52 5.07 11.89
N PRO A 7 -17.65 4.77 13.18
CA PRO A 7 -18.94 4.82 13.86
C PRO A 7 -19.58 6.19 13.73
N SER A 8 -20.83 6.24 13.26
CA SER A 8 -21.61 7.47 13.07
C SER A 8 -22.08 8.14 14.38
N ARG A 9 -21.62 7.69 15.54
CA ARG A 9 -21.99 8.26 16.83
C ARG A 9 -20.90 9.20 17.34
N THR A 10 -21.04 10.47 17.05
CA THR A 10 -20.39 11.57 17.76
C THR A 10 -20.92 11.64 19.20
N ARG A 11 -20.36 10.84 20.11
CA ARG A 11 -20.37 11.18 21.52
C ARG A 11 -19.16 12.08 21.75
N ALA A 12 -19.39 13.32 22.14
CA ALA A 12 -18.35 14.18 22.65
C ALA A 12 -17.61 13.44 23.77
N LEU A 13 -16.35 13.09 23.52
CA LEU A 13 -15.49 12.57 24.56
C LEU A 13 -15.28 13.69 25.59
N SER A 14 -15.68 13.46 26.83
CA SER A 14 -15.05 14.18 27.93
C SER A 14 -13.54 14.05 27.76
N ARG A 15 -12.77 15.09 28.07
CA ARG A 15 -11.29 15.13 28.02
C ARG A 15 -10.68 14.09 28.99
N THR A 16 -10.98 12.81 28.79
CA THR A 16 -10.31 11.71 29.44
C THR A 16 -8.99 11.48 28.74
N SER A 17 -7.92 11.38 29.50
CA SER A 17 -6.57 11.10 29.02
C SER A 17 -6.58 10.04 27.92
N THR A 18 -5.97 10.35 26.78
CA THR A 18 -5.78 9.38 25.68
C THR A 18 -5.13 8.12 26.24
N PRO A 19 -5.73 6.93 26.06
CA PRO A 19 -5.15 5.69 26.57
C PRO A 19 -3.74 5.53 26.00
N THR A 20 -2.76 5.36 26.87
CA THR A 20 -1.37 5.10 26.46
C THR A 20 -1.29 3.63 26.05
N LEU A 21 -1.06 3.36 24.75
CA LEU A 21 -0.78 2.01 24.29
C LEU A 21 0.55 1.51 24.90
N PRO A 22 0.65 0.21 25.16
CA PRO A 22 1.90 -0.39 25.61
C PRO A 22 2.98 -0.27 24.54
N ARG A 23 4.25 -0.33 24.95
CA ARG A 23 5.39 -0.39 24.03
C ARG A 23 5.41 -1.75 23.32
N LEU A 24 5.90 -1.77 22.06
CA LEU A 24 6.18 -3.03 21.37
C LEU A 24 7.30 -3.76 22.13
N PRO A 25 7.05 -4.98 22.64
CA PRO A 25 8.06 -5.72 23.37
C PRO A 25 9.20 -6.17 22.47
N VAL A 26 10.41 -6.25 23.00
CA VAL A 26 11.49 -7.04 22.39
C VAL A 26 11.18 -8.52 22.69
N PRO A 27 11.03 -9.40 21.68
CA PRO A 27 10.74 -10.79 21.91
C PRO A 27 11.85 -11.52 22.68
N ASP A 28 11.51 -12.68 23.25
CA ASP A 28 12.46 -13.55 23.93
C ASP A 28 13.34 -14.27 22.91
N LEU A 29 14.67 -14.29 23.14
CA LEU A 29 15.67 -14.86 22.23
C LEU A 29 15.40 -16.35 21.97
N HIS A 30 15.29 -17.16 23.05
CA HIS A 30 15.09 -18.58 22.94
C HIS A 30 13.82 -18.92 22.13
N LYS A 31 12.69 -18.28 22.49
CA LYS A 31 11.42 -18.51 21.80
C LYS A 31 11.47 -18.13 20.33
N THR A 32 12.16 -17.04 19.97
CA THR A 32 12.35 -16.62 18.58
C THR A 32 13.13 -17.67 17.80
N LEU A 33 14.22 -18.16 18.36
CA LEU A 33 15.08 -19.16 17.72
C LEU A 33 14.36 -20.51 17.54
N GLN A 34 13.58 -20.97 18.52
CA GLN A 34 12.77 -22.18 18.39
C GLN A 34 11.69 -22.05 17.31
N LYS A 35 11.02 -20.90 17.23
CA LYS A 35 10.04 -20.62 16.15
C LYS A 35 10.71 -20.53 14.78
N TYR A 36 11.91 -19.95 14.71
CA TYR A 36 12.70 -19.95 13.47
C TYR A 36 12.97 -21.37 13.01
N LEU A 37 13.49 -22.24 13.87
CA LEU A 37 13.72 -23.66 13.53
C LEU A 37 12.45 -24.35 13.03
N LYS A 38 11.29 -24.09 13.67
CA LYS A 38 10.01 -24.63 13.19
C LYS A 38 9.66 -24.09 11.81
N SER A 39 9.87 -22.79 11.56
CA SER A 39 9.47 -22.12 10.32
C SER A 39 10.27 -22.51 9.08
N ILE A 40 11.48 -23.08 9.26
CA ILE A 40 12.32 -23.55 8.16
C ILE A 40 12.10 -25.02 7.81
N GLN A 41 11.41 -25.80 8.65
CA GLN A 41 11.18 -27.22 8.42
C GLN A 41 10.51 -27.54 7.08
N PRO A 42 9.47 -26.81 6.62
CA PRO A 42 8.84 -27.12 5.35
C PRO A 42 9.78 -26.98 4.15
N PHE A 43 10.77 -26.09 4.24
CA PHE A 43 11.83 -25.98 3.22
C PHE A 43 12.75 -27.19 3.21
N LEU A 44 13.13 -27.67 4.38
CA LEU A 44 14.00 -28.88 4.51
C LEU A 44 13.29 -30.13 3.98
N LEU A 45 11.97 -30.25 4.23
CA LEU A 45 11.16 -31.34 3.67
C LEU A 45 11.08 -31.30 2.14
N GLU A 46 11.05 -30.09 1.56
CA GLU A 46 11.07 -29.92 0.09
C GLU A 46 12.45 -30.20 -0.48
N ASP A 47 13.52 -29.84 0.22
CA ASP A 47 14.90 -30.13 -0.19
C ASP A 47 15.17 -31.67 -0.21
N GLU A 48 14.78 -32.37 0.84
CA GLU A 48 14.85 -33.84 0.87
C GLU A 48 14.07 -34.50 -0.27
N LYS A 49 12.81 -34.04 -0.50
CA LYS A 49 11.96 -34.55 -1.60
C LYS A 49 12.60 -34.37 -2.97
N ARG A 50 13.47 -33.37 -3.14
CA ARG A 50 14.21 -33.06 -4.39
C ARG A 50 15.57 -33.79 -4.46
N GLY A 51 15.87 -34.68 -3.51
CA GLY A 51 17.13 -35.41 -3.48
C GLY A 51 18.27 -34.67 -2.78
N GLY A 52 17.98 -33.65 -2.00
CA GLY A 52 18.92 -32.96 -1.11
C GLY A 52 19.27 -33.80 0.14
N VAL A 53 19.89 -33.13 1.11
CA VAL A 53 20.23 -33.72 2.42
C VAL A 53 18.95 -34.17 3.12
N ASP A 54 19.00 -35.32 3.80
CA ASP A 54 17.84 -35.80 4.55
C ASP A 54 17.41 -34.80 5.62
N PHE A 55 16.11 -34.74 5.86
CA PHE A 55 15.47 -33.75 6.73
C PHE A 55 16.10 -33.71 8.14
N LYS A 56 16.39 -34.88 8.72
CA LYS A 56 16.90 -34.96 10.08
C LYS A 56 18.30 -34.34 10.18
N SER A 57 19.21 -34.73 9.31
CA SER A 57 20.58 -34.21 9.25
C SER A 57 20.58 -32.70 8.95
N ALA A 58 19.78 -32.27 7.99
CA ALA A 58 19.67 -30.87 7.62
C ALA A 58 19.10 -30.00 8.77
N LEU A 59 18.14 -30.51 9.54
CA LEU A 59 17.61 -29.84 10.73
C LEU A 59 18.61 -29.81 11.88
N GLU A 60 19.34 -30.94 12.13
CA GLU A 60 20.38 -31.01 13.16
C GLU A 60 21.47 -29.96 12.95
N ASP A 61 21.87 -29.70 11.70
CA ASP A 61 22.86 -28.67 11.39
C ASP A 61 22.35 -27.28 11.74
N ARG A 62 21.08 -26.95 11.43
CA ARG A 62 20.47 -25.65 11.80
C ARG A 62 20.25 -25.51 13.29
N VAL A 63 19.94 -26.61 13.98
CA VAL A 63 19.89 -26.65 15.45
C VAL A 63 21.27 -26.33 16.06
N LYS A 64 22.37 -26.85 15.47
CA LYS A 64 23.75 -26.49 15.91
C LYS A 64 24.00 -25.00 15.74
N LEU A 65 23.69 -24.38 14.55
CA LEU A 65 23.86 -22.97 14.30
C LEU A 65 23.05 -22.10 15.28
N VAL A 66 21.80 -22.49 15.54
CA VAL A 66 20.92 -21.80 16.50
C VAL A 66 21.48 -21.89 17.93
N ASN A 67 21.88 -23.08 18.37
CA ASN A 67 22.44 -23.28 19.69
C ASN A 67 23.75 -22.50 19.89
N ASP A 68 24.58 -22.45 18.84
CA ASP A 68 25.84 -21.69 18.87
C ASP A 68 25.57 -20.20 19.01
N PHE A 69 24.61 -19.65 18.23
CA PHE A 69 24.19 -18.26 18.40
C PHE A 69 23.60 -17.99 19.78
N GLU A 70 22.72 -18.86 20.26
CA GLU A 70 22.04 -18.70 21.55
C GLU A 70 23.01 -18.72 22.73
N ARG A 71 24.09 -19.51 22.67
CA ARG A 71 25.12 -19.58 23.72
C ARG A 71 26.23 -18.56 23.55
N GLY A 72 26.44 -18.06 22.32
CA GLY A 72 27.51 -17.15 21.95
C GLY A 72 27.06 -15.70 21.89
N LEU A 73 26.93 -15.15 20.66
CA LEU A 73 26.62 -13.72 20.42
C LEU A 73 25.15 -13.36 20.67
N GLY A 74 24.23 -14.31 20.68
CA GLY A 74 22.79 -14.05 20.82
C GLY A 74 22.41 -13.27 22.08
N PRO A 75 22.87 -13.67 23.30
CA PRO A 75 22.59 -12.91 24.53
C PRO A 75 23.12 -11.49 24.49
N LEU A 76 24.28 -11.26 23.88
CA LEU A 76 24.85 -9.93 23.72
C LEU A 76 24.03 -9.05 22.77
N CYS A 77 23.59 -9.62 21.62
CA CYS A 77 22.70 -8.93 20.69
C CYS A 77 21.36 -8.60 21.35
N GLN A 78 20.78 -9.55 22.08
CA GLN A 78 19.55 -9.34 22.86
C GLN A 78 19.70 -8.21 23.89
N GLN A 79 20.81 -8.19 24.63
CA GLN A 79 21.08 -7.15 25.61
C GLN A 79 21.21 -5.77 24.95
N ARG A 80 21.90 -5.67 23.81
CA ARG A 80 22.01 -4.43 23.02
C ARG A 80 20.67 -3.96 22.52
N LEU A 81 19.82 -4.87 22.01
CA LEU A 81 18.49 -4.55 21.52
C LEU A 81 17.56 -4.08 22.65
N LEU A 82 17.63 -4.72 23.83
CA LEU A 82 16.93 -4.25 25.03
C LEU A 82 17.42 -2.90 25.53
N ALA A 83 18.73 -2.61 25.37
CA ALA A 83 19.28 -1.29 25.68
C ALA A 83 18.80 -0.23 24.68
N LEU A 84 18.74 -0.57 23.39
CA LEU A 84 18.16 0.29 22.36
C LEU A 84 16.70 0.61 22.68
N ASP A 85 15.88 -0.40 23.04
CA ASP A 85 14.47 -0.17 23.42
C ASP A 85 14.33 0.77 24.59
N ARG A 86 15.11 0.60 25.66
CA ARG A 86 15.05 1.49 26.83
C ARG A 86 15.36 2.95 26.50
N ASN A 87 16.22 3.18 25.52
CA ASN A 87 16.61 4.53 25.08
C ASN A 87 15.69 5.10 23.99
N SER A 88 14.79 4.30 23.45
CA SER A 88 13.86 4.72 22.39
C SER A 88 12.62 5.42 22.98
N PRO A 89 12.15 6.55 22.42
CA PRO A 89 11.00 7.27 22.95
C PRO A 89 9.68 6.49 22.81
N ASN A 90 9.54 5.68 21.77
CA ASN A 90 8.31 4.93 21.47
C ASN A 90 8.50 3.41 21.55
N ASN A 91 9.32 2.85 20.67
CA ASN A 91 9.73 1.46 20.69
C ASN A 91 11.02 1.25 19.90
N TRP A 92 11.66 0.11 20.11
CA TRP A 92 12.96 -0.23 19.51
C TRP A 92 12.95 -0.31 17.98
N LEU A 93 11.82 -0.74 17.39
CA LEU A 93 11.70 -1.01 15.97
C LEU A 93 11.44 0.27 15.17
N ASP A 94 10.35 0.99 15.51
CA ASP A 94 9.90 2.16 14.75
C ASP A 94 10.90 3.32 14.86
N ASP A 95 11.38 3.62 16.05
CA ASP A 95 12.28 4.76 16.27
C ASP A 95 13.67 4.60 15.63
N ASN A 96 14.15 3.36 15.36
CA ASN A 96 15.55 3.15 15.03
C ASN A 96 15.82 2.31 13.77
N ILE A 97 14.93 1.38 13.43
CA ILE A 97 15.24 0.31 12.46
C ILE A 97 14.31 0.37 11.27
N TRP A 98 12.99 0.43 11.52
CA TRP A 98 12.02 0.06 10.51
C TRP A 98 12.03 0.94 9.28
N LEU A 99 11.98 2.26 9.44
CA LEU A 99 11.98 3.19 8.31
C LEU A 99 13.21 3.04 7.43
N ALA A 100 14.39 2.98 8.06
CA ALA A 100 15.64 2.85 7.33
C ALA A 100 15.69 1.52 6.57
N LYS A 101 15.56 0.40 7.30
CA LYS A 101 15.82 -0.95 6.75
C LYS A 101 14.72 -1.48 5.82
N ALA A 102 13.46 -1.10 6.07
CA ALA A 102 12.36 -1.56 5.23
C ALA A 102 12.14 -0.68 3.99
N TYR A 103 12.51 0.61 4.05
CA TYR A 103 12.15 1.54 2.99
C TYR A 103 13.27 2.48 2.55
N HIS A 104 13.93 3.20 3.45
CA HIS A 104 14.76 4.34 3.07
C HIS A 104 16.13 3.96 2.51
N GLU A 105 16.67 2.83 2.91
CA GLU A 105 17.91 2.26 2.33
C GLU A 105 17.66 1.55 0.99
N TRP A 106 16.41 1.31 0.62
CA TRP A 106 16.10 0.72 -0.67
C TRP A 106 16.20 1.78 -1.77
N ARG A 107 17.09 1.52 -2.76
CA ARG A 107 17.45 2.51 -3.78
C ARG A 107 16.69 2.39 -5.09
N ALA A 108 15.91 1.31 -5.28
CA ALA A 108 15.09 1.14 -6.48
C ALA A 108 14.04 2.27 -6.61
N PRO A 109 13.60 2.56 -7.84
CA PRO A 109 12.48 3.47 -8.10
C PRO A 109 11.24 3.15 -7.27
N LEU A 110 10.53 4.17 -6.81
CA LEU A 110 9.29 3.99 -6.04
C LEU A 110 8.11 3.59 -6.93
N LEU A 111 8.12 4.06 -8.18
CA LEU A 111 7.14 3.72 -9.21
C LEU A 111 6.99 2.20 -9.33
N VAL A 112 5.79 1.68 -9.18
CA VAL A 112 5.43 0.24 -9.18
C VAL A 112 6.06 -0.53 -8.01
N ASN A 113 7.37 -0.41 -7.79
CA ASN A 113 8.12 -1.28 -6.89
C ASN A 113 7.79 -1.09 -5.40
N SER A 114 7.51 0.14 -4.95
CA SER A 114 7.28 0.46 -3.52
C SER A 114 5.94 1.12 -3.26
N ASN A 115 5.51 2.05 -4.11
CA ASN A 115 4.25 2.76 -3.91
C ASN A 115 3.07 1.83 -4.16
N TRP A 116 2.07 1.96 -3.29
CA TRP A 116 0.79 1.26 -3.43
C TRP A 116 -0.23 2.14 -4.17
N TRP A 117 -1.24 1.52 -4.76
CA TRP A 117 -2.34 2.20 -5.46
C TRP A 117 -3.69 1.64 -5.06
N LEU A 118 -4.71 2.49 -5.09
CA LEU A 118 -6.06 2.19 -4.65
C LEU A 118 -7.08 2.88 -5.57
N ALA A 119 -7.91 2.09 -6.25
CA ALA A 119 -8.99 2.59 -7.07
C ALA A 119 -10.25 2.82 -6.21
N LEU A 120 -10.70 4.07 -6.15
CA LEU A 120 -11.89 4.45 -5.39
C LEU A 120 -13.17 3.98 -6.11
N GLY A 121 -14.23 3.75 -5.34
CA GLY A 121 -15.56 3.46 -5.86
C GLY A 121 -16.13 4.62 -6.68
N ASP A 122 -17.04 4.31 -7.57
CA ASP A 122 -17.78 5.33 -8.32
C ASP A 122 -18.69 6.13 -7.39
N ASP A 123 -18.93 7.38 -7.76
CA ASP A 123 -19.89 8.24 -7.09
C ASP A 123 -21.26 8.11 -7.79
N SER A 124 -22.27 7.69 -7.04
CA SER A 124 -23.59 7.39 -7.62
C SER A 124 -24.39 8.65 -8.01
N THR A 125 -24.03 9.82 -7.47
CA THR A 125 -24.66 11.10 -7.81
C THR A 125 -24.18 11.64 -9.16
N ILE A 126 -23.02 11.19 -9.63
CA ILE A 126 -22.47 11.58 -10.92
C ILE A 126 -23.18 10.78 -12.04
N PRO A 127 -23.74 11.45 -13.05
CA PRO A 127 -24.45 10.77 -14.14
C PRO A 127 -23.60 9.70 -14.84
N GLU A 128 -24.24 8.59 -15.21
CA GLU A 128 -23.57 7.47 -15.85
C GLU A 128 -22.86 7.87 -17.15
N VAL A 129 -23.49 8.75 -17.95
CA VAL A 129 -22.92 9.29 -19.20
C VAL A 129 -21.62 10.05 -18.98
N VAL A 130 -21.40 10.60 -17.80
CA VAL A 130 -20.15 11.29 -17.42
C VAL A 130 -19.10 10.29 -16.98
N ARG A 131 -19.50 9.28 -16.19
CA ARG A 131 -18.60 8.22 -15.69
C ARG A 131 -18.12 7.28 -16.79
N TYR A 132 -19.02 6.96 -17.71
CA TYR A 132 -18.80 6.03 -18.83
C TYR A 132 -19.15 6.70 -20.18
N PRO A 133 -18.33 7.68 -20.60
CA PRO A 133 -18.57 8.39 -21.85
C PRO A 133 -18.40 7.47 -23.06
N SER A 134 -19.24 7.65 -24.08
CA SER A 134 -19.07 6.98 -25.37
C SER A 134 -17.89 7.62 -26.12
N GLY A 135 -16.77 6.92 -26.16
CA GLY A 135 -15.56 7.37 -26.87
C GLY A 135 -14.47 7.92 -25.95
N ARG A 136 -13.39 8.37 -26.57
CA ARG A 136 -12.20 8.86 -25.85
C ARG A 136 -12.48 10.27 -25.31
N LEU A 137 -12.42 10.41 -24.00
CA LEU A 137 -12.56 11.70 -23.33
C LEU A 137 -11.18 12.35 -23.13
N THR A 138 -11.06 13.60 -23.57
CA THR A 138 -9.87 14.45 -23.38
C THR A 138 -10.30 15.84 -22.91
N GLY A 139 -9.45 16.50 -22.15
CA GLY A 139 -9.72 17.79 -21.53
C GLY A 139 -10.33 17.64 -20.13
N TYR A 140 -10.37 18.75 -19.41
CA TYR A 140 -10.95 18.82 -18.06
C TYR A 140 -12.47 18.94 -18.13
N THR A 141 -13.18 18.46 -17.10
CA THR A 141 -14.65 18.53 -17.02
C THR A 141 -15.11 19.16 -15.70
N SER A 142 -16.29 19.80 -15.70
CA SER A 142 -16.88 20.37 -14.49
C SER A 142 -17.15 19.31 -13.42
N TRP A 143 -17.58 18.12 -13.82
CA TRP A 143 -17.81 17.00 -12.91
C TRP A 143 -16.52 16.47 -12.28
N GLN A 144 -15.43 16.47 -13.06
CA GLN A 144 -14.10 16.13 -12.51
C GLN A 144 -13.70 17.09 -11.38
N LEU A 145 -13.83 18.41 -11.62
CA LEU A 145 -13.48 19.43 -10.63
C LEU A 145 -14.36 19.33 -9.38
N ARG A 146 -15.66 19.08 -9.57
CA ARG A 146 -16.61 18.89 -8.47
C ARG A 146 -16.24 17.68 -7.62
N ARG A 147 -16.00 16.53 -8.23
CA ARG A 147 -15.57 15.33 -7.51
C ARG A 147 -14.23 15.53 -6.82
N ALA A 148 -13.26 16.15 -7.48
CA ALA A 148 -11.96 16.45 -6.89
C ALA A 148 -12.09 17.36 -5.66
N ALA A 149 -12.87 18.45 -5.76
CA ALA A 149 -13.11 19.35 -4.65
C ALA A 149 -13.79 18.68 -3.46
N TRP A 150 -14.77 17.81 -3.74
CA TRP A 150 -15.45 17.03 -2.71
C TRP A 150 -14.50 16.08 -2.00
N LEU A 151 -13.71 15.29 -2.74
CA LEU A 151 -12.74 14.35 -2.16
C LEU A 151 -11.65 15.06 -1.35
N VAL A 152 -11.12 16.20 -1.86
CA VAL A 152 -10.16 17.03 -1.12
C VAL A 152 -10.78 17.49 0.21
N TYR A 153 -12.00 18.02 0.17
CA TYR A 153 -12.72 18.44 1.37
C TYR A 153 -12.89 17.29 2.37
N ARG A 154 -13.32 16.12 1.91
CA ARG A 154 -13.55 14.94 2.78
C ARG A 154 -12.27 14.45 3.44
N ILE A 155 -11.17 14.39 2.69
CA ILE A 155 -9.85 14.00 3.24
C ILE A 155 -9.40 15.01 4.32
N LEU A 156 -9.60 16.29 4.09
CA LEU A 156 -9.26 17.35 5.04
C LEU A 156 -10.20 17.40 6.25
N ASP A 157 -11.49 17.12 6.07
CA ASP A 157 -12.43 16.97 7.18
C ASP A 157 -12.02 15.80 8.10
N PHE A 158 -11.61 14.67 7.53
CA PHE A 158 -11.04 13.57 8.30
C PHE A 158 -9.81 14.03 9.11
N LYS A 159 -8.86 14.71 8.45
CA LYS A 159 -7.66 15.24 9.11
C LYS A 159 -8.02 16.17 10.28
N ALA A 160 -8.90 17.14 10.03
CA ALA A 160 -9.31 18.12 11.04
C ALA A 160 -10.03 17.44 12.24
N ARG A 161 -10.91 16.48 11.99
CA ARG A 161 -11.57 15.68 13.05
C ARG A 161 -10.58 14.83 13.83
N LEU A 162 -9.59 14.26 13.14
CA LEU A 162 -8.54 13.48 13.78
C LEU A 162 -7.69 14.35 14.73
N GLU A 163 -7.33 15.57 14.30
CA GLU A 163 -6.58 16.54 15.11
C GLU A 163 -7.37 17.01 16.33
N ARG A 164 -8.68 17.26 16.16
CA ARG A 164 -9.59 17.60 17.26
C ARG A 164 -10.00 16.42 18.14
N GLN A 165 -9.51 15.20 17.85
CA GLN A 165 -9.83 13.96 18.58
C GLN A 165 -11.32 13.59 18.53
N GLU A 166 -12.01 13.91 17.46
CA GLU A 166 -13.41 13.58 17.23
C GLU A 166 -13.59 12.16 16.65
N ILE A 167 -12.52 11.56 16.14
CA ILE A 167 -12.51 10.19 15.62
C ILE A 167 -12.11 9.25 16.73
N HIS A 168 -13.01 8.32 17.05
CA HIS A 168 -12.77 7.30 18.07
C HIS A 168 -11.77 6.25 17.56
N PRO A 169 -10.83 5.81 18.42
CA PRO A 169 -9.98 4.69 18.09
C PRO A 169 -10.79 3.39 17.97
N ASP A 170 -10.35 2.50 17.12
CA ASP A 170 -10.90 1.15 17.06
C ASP A 170 -10.68 0.41 18.38
N THR A 171 -11.61 -0.46 18.70
CA THR A 171 -11.49 -1.37 19.84
C THR A 171 -11.41 -2.81 19.39
N THR A 172 -10.79 -3.67 20.20
CA THR A 172 -10.87 -5.11 19.98
C THR A 172 -12.31 -5.59 20.11
N ARG A 173 -12.62 -6.79 19.63
CA ARG A 173 -13.95 -7.40 19.76
C ARG A 173 -14.46 -7.45 21.21
N THR A 174 -13.54 -7.52 22.18
CA THR A 174 -13.87 -7.51 23.62
C THR A 174 -14.07 -6.11 24.17
N GLY A 175 -13.86 -5.06 23.39
CA GLY A 175 -13.98 -3.67 23.81
C GLY A 175 -12.92 -3.19 24.80
N THR A 176 -11.93 -4.02 25.14
CA THR A 176 -10.98 -3.77 26.24
C THR A 176 -9.69 -3.09 25.83
N GLN A 177 -9.36 -3.07 24.54
CA GLN A 177 -8.13 -2.45 24.03
C GLN A 177 -8.44 -1.49 22.89
N CYS A 178 -7.92 -0.26 22.99
CA CYS A 178 -7.98 0.71 21.91
C CYS A 178 -6.86 0.42 20.89
N LEU A 179 -7.25 0.23 19.63
CA LEU A 179 -6.34 0.13 18.50
C LEU A 179 -6.15 1.54 17.94
N TRP A 180 -5.22 2.28 18.51
CA TRP A 180 -5.05 3.70 18.19
C TRP A 180 -4.24 3.91 16.92
N PHE A 181 -4.78 4.60 15.93
CA PHE A 181 -4.11 4.90 14.66
C PHE A 181 -3.85 6.38 14.41
N ARG A 182 -4.20 7.29 15.36
CA ARG A 182 -4.07 8.74 15.18
C ARG A 182 -2.65 9.16 14.78
N HIS A 183 -1.64 8.64 15.46
CA HIS A 183 -0.26 8.93 15.14
C HIS A 183 0.06 8.55 13.70
N SER A 184 -0.24 7.31 13.30
CA SER A 184 0.01 6.81 11.95
C SER A 184 -0.78 7.60 10.91
N ALA A 185 -2.06 7.91 11.16
CA ALA A 185 -2.88 8.66 10.21
C ALA A 185 -2.36 10.10 10.00
N LEU A 186 -1.81 10.74 11.03
CA LEU A 186 -1.21 12.07 10.87
C LEU A 186 0.10 12.03 10.07
N GLN A 187 0.81 10.87 9.99
CA GLN A 187 2.01 10.74 9.16
C GLN A 187 1.71 10.80 7.64
N VAL A 188 0.45 10.64 7.25
CA VAL A 188 0.01 10.76 5.85
C VAL A 188 0.02 12.21 5.36
N PHE A 189 -0.12 13.17 6.28
CA PHE A 189 -0.26 14.60 5.96
C PHE A 189 1.01 15.39 6.25
N ASN A 190 1.24 16.42 5.44
CA ASN A 190 2.29 17.40 5.66
C ASN A 190 3.70 16.80 5.74
N ARG A 191 3.91 15.74 4.97
CA ARG A 191 5.18 15.03 4.88
C ARG A 191 5.54 14.70 3.43
N CYS A 192 6.83 14.47 3.23
CA CYS A 192 7.37 14.02 1.97
C CYS A 192 8.63 13.19 2.23
N ARG A 193 8.82 12.12 1.49
CA ARG A 193 10.11 11.42 1.45
C ARG A 193 11.11 12.29 0.71
N ILE A 194 12.28 12.49 1.30
CA ILE A 194 13.35 13.30 0.74
C ILE A 194 14.45 12.36 0.25
N PRO A 195 14.76 12.37 -1.05
CA PRO A 195 15.80 11.52 -1.58
C PRO A 195 17.16 12.01 -1.06
N GLN A 196 17.98 11.08 -0.61
CA GLN A 196 19.36 11.28 -0.23
C GLN A 196 20.17 10.09 -0.72
N ARG A 197 21.47 10.27 -0.96
CA ARG A 197 22.35 9.15 -1.31
C ARG A 197 22.37 8.11 -0.20
N SER A 198 22.28 6.85 -0.58
CA SER A 198 22.34 5.66 0.27
C SER A 198 21.14 5.45 1.19
N CYS A 199 20.54 6.49 1.76
CA CYS A 199 19.40 6.37 2.66
C CYS A 199 18.56 7.65 2.62
N ASP A 200 17.31 7.55 2.23
CA ASP A 200 16.35 8.65 2.23
C ASP A 200 15.95 9.06 3.66
N ARG A 201 15.22 10.13 3.78
CA ARG A 201 14.62 10.55 5.06
C ARG A 201 13.24 11.15 4.84
N PHE A 202 12.48 11.34 5.89
CA PHE A 202 11.29 12.19 5.85
C PHE A 202 11.60 13.66 6.02
N SER A 203 10.79 14.51 5.38
CA SER A 203 10.72 15.92 5.74
C SER A 203 10.35 16.08 7.22
N PRO A 204 10.85 17.12 7.91
CA PRO A 204 10.35 17.48 9.23
C PRO A 204 8.84 17.80 9.15
N VAL A 205 8.13 17.65 10.25
CA VAL A 205 6.77 18.17 10.37
C VAL A 205 6.84 19.70 10.29
N PRO A 206 5.99 20.36 9.48
CA PRO A 206 5.96 21.82 9.43
C PRO A 206 5.73 22.46 10.79
N GLU A 207 6.30 23.62 11.01
CA GLU A 207 6.06 24.39 12.23
C GLU A 207 4.58 24.79 12.34
N LEU A 208 4.12 24.95 13.58
CA LEU A 208 2.76 25.40 13.82
C LEU A 208 2.53 26.77 13.19
N GLY A 209 1.52 26.87 12.34
CA GLY A 209 1.20 28.12 11.61
C GLY A 209 1.92 28.27 10.26
N ASP A 210 2.75 27.30 9.83
CA ASP A 210 3.36 27.34 8.49
C ASP A 210 2.25 27.40 7.43
N PRO A 211 2.24 28.45 6.56
CA PRO A 211 1.19 28.61 5.55
C PRO A 211 1.20 27.48 4.53
N ASP A 212 2.35 26.87 4.24
CA ASP A 212 2.44 25.75 3.30
C ASP A 212 1.72 24.49 3.82
N ALA A 213 1.63 24.34 5.14
CA ALA A 213 0.91 23.23 5.75
C ALA A 213 -0.62 23.25 5.49
N ARG A 214 -1.16 24.40 5.09
CA ARG A 214 -2.58 24.55 4.76
C ARG A 214 -2.89 24.38 3.27
N LYS A 215 -1.86 24.07 2.46
CA LYS A 215 -1.97 23.94 1.01
C LYS A 215 -2.08 22.48 0.57
N VAL A 216 -2.67 22.30 -0.62
CA VAL A 216 -2.60 21.10 -1.45
C VAL A 216 -1.85 21.44 -2.73
N ILE A 217 -0.97 20.56 -3.16
CA ILE A 217 -0.30 20.69 -4.46
C ILE A 217 -1.24 20.13 -5.53
N VAL A 218 -1.49 20.89 -6.57
CA VAL A 218 -2.28 20.48 -7.72
C VAL A 218 -1.37 20.34 -8.93
N MET A 219 -1.36 19.16 -9.53
CA MET A 219 -0.65 18.87 -10.77
C MET A 219 -1.65 18.76 -11.91
N ALA A 220 -1.44 19.52 -12.97
CA ALA A 220 -2.29 19.55 -14.14
C ALA A 220 -1.45 19.81 -15.39
N ALA A 221 -1.42 18.88 -16.34
CA ALA A 221 -0.63 18.93 -17.57
C ALA A 221 0.85 19.26 -17.32
N ASP A 222 1.46 18.65 -16.30
CA ASP A 222 2.83 18.82 -15.82
C ASP A 222 3.13 20.17 -15.13
N TRP A 223 2.24 21.14 -15.18
CA TRP A 223 2.34 22.32 -14.33
C TRP A 223 1.95 22.01 -12.90
N MET A 224 2.58 22.70 -11.97
CA MET A 224 2.34 22.57 -10.55
C MET A 224 1.80 23.86 -9.96
N TYR A 225 0.83 23.71 -9.08
CA TYR A 225 0.18 24.80 -8.38
C TYR A 225 0.02 24.46 -6.91
N ALA A 226 -0.05 25.47 -6.06
CA ALA A 226 -0.43 25.31 -4.66
C ALA A 226 -1.71 26.11 -4.38
N ILE A 227 -2.67 25.45 -3.75
CA ILE A 227 -3.92 26.10 -3.31
C ILE A 227 -4.07 25.97 -1.80
N GLU A 228 -4.43 27.07 -1.15
CA GLU A 228 -4.84 27.04 0.26
C GLU A 228 -6.22 26.37 0.37
N VAL A 229 -6.33 25.35 1.21
CA VAL A 229 -7.52 24.49 1.38
C VAL A 229 -7.97 24.40 2.84
N LEU A 230 -7.14 24.90 3.78
CA LEU A 230 -7.45 25.02 5.19
C LEU A 230 -7.42 26.49 5.61
N ALA A 231 -8.40 26.90 6.40
CA ALA A 231 -8.41 28.18 7.06
C ALA A 231 -7.31 28.27 8.14
N ALA A 232 -7.10 29.46 8.70
CA ALA A 232 -6.08 29.69 9.73
C ALA A 232 -6.30 28.85 11.02
N ASP A 233 -7.55 28.50 11.30
CA ASP A 233 -7.94 27.65 12.43
C ASP A 233 -7.81 26.14 12.15
N GLY A 234 -7.36 25.75 10.94
CA GLY A 234 -7.21 24.37 10.49
C GLY A 234 -8.50 23.73 9.98
N SER A 235 -9.62 24.48 9.89
CA SER A 235 -10.85 23.98 9.29
C SER A 235 -10.74 23.91 7.76
N PRO A 236 -11.29 22.88 7.09
CA PRO A 236 -11.35 22.83 5.63
C PRO A 236 -12.16 23.96 5.06
N LEU A 237 -11.71 24.53 3.93
CA LEU A 237 -12.53 25.43 3.12
C LEU A 237 -13.74 24.67 2.57
N ALA A 238 -14.82 25.41 2.26
CA ALA A 238 -16.01 24.82 1.66
C ALA A 238 -15.69 24.12 0.32
N PRO A 239 -16.35 22.99 -0.02
CA PRO A 239 -16.13 22.31 -1.30
C PRO A 239 -16.25 23.22 -2.51
N SER A 240 -17.22 24.15 -2.50
CA SER A 240 -17.41 25.13 -3.57
C SER A 240 -16.26 26.14 -3.71
N GLU A 241 -15.55 26.46 -2.63
CA GLU A 241 -14.38 27.32 -2.69
C GLU A 241 -13.18 26.57 -3.26
N ILE A 242 -13.02 25.31 -2.89
CA ILE A 242 -12.00 24.44 -3.47
C ILE A 242 -12.26 24.26 -4.97
N GLU A 243 -13.52 23.97 -5.38
CA GLU A 243 -13.90 23.85 -6.80
C GLU A 243 -13.53 25.08 -7.61
N LYS A 244 -13.82 26.30 -7.09
CA LYS A 244 -13.45 27.56 -7.75
C LYS A 244 -11.94 27.71 -7.94
N LYS A 245 -11.14 27.31 -6.94
CA LYS A 245 -9.68 27.35 -7.06
C LYS A 245 -9.17 26.34 -8.10
N LEU A 246 -9.72 25.13 -8.13
CA LEU A 246 -9.39 24.13 -9.15
C LEU A 246 -9.79 24.60 -10.56
N HIS A 247 -10.95 25.23 -10.70
CA HIS A 247 -11.38 25.81 -11.97
C HIS A 247 -10.41 26.92 -12.44
N ALA A 248 -9.97 27.80 -11.55
CA ALA A 248 -8.99 28.84 -11.88
C ALA A 248 -7.66 28.24 -12.36
N ILE A 249 -7.20 27.13 -11.78
CA ILE A 249 -6.01 26.41 -12.26
C ILE A 249 -6.23 25.89 -13.67
N VAL A 250 -7.36 25.23 -13.95
CA VAL A 250 -7.64 24.67 -15.27
C VAL A 250 -7.70 25.79 -16.32
N VAL A 251 -8.32 26.93 -16.03
CA VAL A 251 -8.32 28.10 -16.91
C VAL A 251 -6.90 28.60 -17.18
N ASP A 252 -6.03 28.63 -16.17
CA ASP A 252 -4.63 29.02 -16.34
C ASP A 252 -3.87 28.02 -17.22
N VAL A 253 -4.04 26.72 -16.99
CA VAL A 253 -3.44 25.64 -17.80
C VAL A 253 -3.86 25.78 -19.26
N GLU A 254 -5.14 25.92 -19.54
CA GLU A 254 -5.64 26.06 -20.92
C GLU A 254 -5.16 27.37 -21.58
N SER A 255 -5.07 28.45 -20.81
CA SER A 255 -4.50 29.70 -21.28
C SER A 255 -3.00 29.57 -21.64
N ARG A 256 -2.22 28.86 -20.81
CA ARG A 256 -0.79 28.59 -21.09
C ARG A 256 -0.63 27.74 -22.36
N ARG A 257 -1.44 26.68 -22.49
CA ARG A 257 -1.47 25.87 -23.73
C ARG A 257 -1.82 26.67 -24.97
N ALA A 258 -2.83 27.55 -24.86
CA ALA A 258 -3.22 28.41 -25.98
C ALA A 258 -2.12 29.37 -26.43
N ARG A 259 -1.20 29.73 -25.52
CA ARG A 259 0.02 30.52 -25.84
C ARG A 259 1.19 29.66 -26.34
N GLY A 260 1.02 28.34 -26.45
CA GLY A 260 2.08 27.41 -26.84
C GLY A 260 3.12 27.12 -25.78
N GLU A 261 2.82 27.41 -24.49
CA GLU A 261 3.69 27.06 -23.37
C GLU A 261 3.64 25.55 -23.11
N CYS A 262 4.79 24.97 -22.75
CA CYS A 262 4.91 23.59 -22.32
C CYS A 262 5.58 23.54 -20.94
N ALA A 263 5.07 22.71 -20.03
CA ALA A 263 5.70 22.48 -18.75
C ALA A 263 6.85 21.48 -18.87
N VAL A 264 7.93 21.69 -18.12
CA VAL A 264 8.94 20.64 -17.91
C VAL A 264 8.41 19.68 -16.86
N PRO A 265 8.38 18.37 -17.13
CA PRO A 265 7.73 17.40 -16.25
C PRO A 265 8.63 16.99 -15.05
N ILE A 266 8.93 17.92 -14.17
CA ILE A 266 9.83 17.72 -13.01
C ILE A 266 9.35 16.56 -12.12
N SER A 267 8.04 16.31 -12.04
CA SER A 267 7.47 15.20 -11.27
C SER A 267 8.02 13.83 -11.68
N VAL A 268 8.38 13.67 -12.95
CA VAL A 268 8.95 12.43 -13.50
C VAL A 268 10.25 12.04 -12.81
N LEU A 269 11.06 13.00 -12.35
CA LEU A 269 12.29 12.74 -11.62
C LEU A 269 12.06 11.92 -10.34
N THR A 270 10.87 12.01 -9.75
CA THR A 270 10.51 11.23 -8.55
C THR A 270 10.28 9.74 -8.85
N THR A 271 10.21 9.36 -10.12
CA THR A 271 10.11 7.96 -10.56
C THR A 271 11.45 7.25 -10.69
N ASP A 272 12.56 7.98 -10.59
CA ASP A 272 13.89 7.47 -10.87
C ASP A 272 14.49 6.69 -9.69
N ASP A 273 15.61 6.03 -9.93
CA ASP A 273 16.48 5.48 -8.89
C ASP A 273 16.76 6.54 -7.82
N ARG A 274 16.75 6.13 -6.55
CA ARG A 274 16.78 7.07 -5.44
C ARG A 274 18.07 7.89 -5.36
N ASP A 275 19.21 7.31 -5.74
CA ASP A 275 20.47 8.05 -5.73
C ASP A 275 20.54 9.05 -6.91
N ARG A 276 20.01 8.67 -8.09
CA ARG A 276 19.88 9.59 -9.22
C ARG A 276 18.92 10.74 -8.91
N TRP A 277 17.76 10.42 -8.30
CA TRP A 277 16.85 11.46 -7.88
C TRP A 277 17.44 12.38 -6.82
N ALA A 278 18.23 11.85 -5.87
CA ALA A 278 18.94 12.68 -4.88
C ALA A 278 19.91 13.67 -5.54
N ASP A 279 20.70 13.20 -6.51
CA ASP A 279 21.61 14.07 -7.27
C ASP A 279 20.86 15.07 -8.14
N GLY A 280 19.78 14.62 -8.79
CA GLY A 280 18.90 15.47 -9.60
C GLY A 280 18.26 16.58 -8.78
N LEU A 281 17.69 16.24 -7.63
CA LEU A 281 17.09 17.22 -6.72
C LEU A 281 18.13 18.25 -6.25
N GLN A 282 19.33 17.80 -5.87
CA GLN A 282 20.40 18.72 -5.48
C GLN A 282 20.72 19.71 -6.61
N HIS A 283 20.80 19.23 -7.86
CA HIS A 283 21.03 20.09 -9.00
C HIS A 283 19.88 21.08 -9.21
N VAL A 284 18.63 20.61 -9.26
CA VAL A 284 17.44 21.49 -9.42
C VAL A 284 17.38 22.57 -8.35
N LEU A 285 17.65 22.22 -7.08
CA LEU A 285 17.63 23.18 -5.98
C LEU A 285 18.78 24.19 -6.08
N SER A 286 19.91 23.83 -6.70
CA SER A 286 21.06 24.73 -6.86
C SER A 286 20.84 25.82 -7.91
N LEU A 287 19.89 25.65 -8.82
CA LEU A 287 19.62 26.59 -9.91
C LEU A 287 18.99 27.91 -9.43
N SER A 288 18.18 27.85 -8.36
CA SER A 288 17.47 29.04 -7.87
C SER A 288 16.98 28.87 -6.42
N PRO A 289 17.04 29.94 -5.60
CA PRO A 289 16.32 29.97 -4.32
C PRO A 289 14.80 29.73 -4.47
N GLY A 290 14.22 30.13 -5.62
CA GLY A 290 12.82 29.87 -5.95
C GLY A 290 12.50 28.37 -6.00
N ASN A 291 13.38 27.56 -6.58
CA ASN A 291 13.23 26.11 -6.62
C ASN A 291 13.21 25.50 -5.20
N TYR A 292 14.04 26.03 -4.30
CA TYR A 292 14.02 25.61 -2.91
C TYR A 292 12.67 25.96 -2.23
N SER A 293 12.13 27.14 -2.50
CA SER A 293 10.81 27.54 -1.98
C SER A 293 9.70 26.64 -2.51
N ILE A 294 9.72 26.33 -3.81
CA ILE A 294 8.77 25.39 -4.44
C ILE A 294 8.86 24.01 -3.78
N PHE A 295 10.06 23.45 -3.66
CA PHE A 295 10.26 22.15 -3.03
C PHE A 295 9.78 22.13 -1.57
N ARG A 296 10.04 23.20 -0.81
CA ARG A 296 9.53 23.37 0.56
C ARG A 296 8.01 23.36 0.59
N THR A 297 7.35 24.10 -0.30
CA THR A 297 5.89 24.11 -0.41
C THR A 297 5.34 22.73 -0.72
N ILE A 298 5.96 21.96 -1.65
CA ILE A 298 5.59 20.58 -1.94
C ILE A 298 5.75 19.70 -0.69
N THR A 299 6.89 19.79 -0.01
CA THR A 299 7.15 18.91 1.16
C THR A 299 6.20 19.17 2.32
N ASN A 300 5.86 20.44 2.57
CA ASN A 300 5.04 20.86 3.72
C ASN A 300 3.53 20.80 3.43
N SER A 301 3.11 20.76 2.16
CA SER A 301 1.69 20.67 1.79
C SER A 301 1.00 19.45 2.37
N ALA A 302 -0.31 19.53 2.60
CA ALA A 302 -1.10 18.47 3.19
C ALA A 302 -0.97 17.16 2.41
N PHE A 303 -1.19 17.19 1.10
CA PHE A 303 -1.01 16.08 0.15
C PHE A 303 -0.98 16.63 -1.28
N ALA A 304 -0.92 15.76 -2.28
CA ALA A 304 -0.95 16.14 -3.69
C ALA A 304 -2.26 15.70 -4.37
N LEU A 305 -2.71 16.49 -5.35
CA LEU A 305 -3.83 16.20 -6.24
C LEU A 305 -3.34 16.21 -7.69
N SER A 306 -3.65 15.18 -8.44
CA SER A 306 -3.51 15.16 -9.90
C SER A 306 -4.87 15.31 -10.55
N LEU A 307 -5.00 16.29 -11.45
CA LEU A 307 -6.11 16.42 -12.38
C LEU A 307 -5.63 15.95 -13.75
N ASP A 308 -6.06 14.75 -14.13
CA ASP A 308 -5.72 14.19 -15.43
C ASP A 308 -6.71 14.70 -16.48
N ASP A 309 -6.21 15.32 -17.54
CA ASP A 309 -7.00 15.87 -18.64
C ASP A 309 -7.47 14.83 -19.66
N TYR A 310 -7.63 13.59 -19.21
CA TYR A 310 -8.04 12.43 -19.99
C TYR A 310 -8.75 11.39 -19.11
N ALA A 311 -9.52 10.50 -19.72
CA ALA A 311 -9.89 9.21 -19.15
C ALA A 311 -9.02 8.14 -19.82
N TYR A 312 -8.21 7.43 -19.03
CA TYR A 312 -7.26 6.46 -19.58
C TYR A 312 -7.99 5.22 -20.09
N SER A 313 -7.57 4.73 -21.25
CA SER A 313 -8.01 3.47 -21.84
C SER A 313 -6.81 2.60 -22.16
N LEU A 314 -6.95 1.29 -22.00
CA LEU A 314 -5.91 0.34 -22.37
C LEU A 314 -5.66 0.36 -23.89
N PRO A 315 -4.43 0.07 -24.32
CA PRO A 315 -4.16 -0.26 -25.73
C PRO A 315 -5.00 -1.46 -26.19
N GLU A 316 -5.47 -1.44 -27.44
CA GLU A 316 -6.30 -2.52 -28.01
C GLU A 316 -5.64 -3.91 -27.94
N SER A 317 -4.32 -3.95 -27.92
CA SER A 317 -3.53 -5.18 -27.79
C SER A 317 -3.61 -5.82 -26.41
N GLN A 318 -3.93 -5.05 -25.37
CA GLN A 318 -3.98 -5.55 -23.99
C GLN A 318 -5.38 -6.08 -23.68
N ARG A 319 -5.48 -7.39 -23.45
CA ARG A 319 -6.73 -8.06 -23.11
C ARG A 319 -6.78 -8.35 -21.61
N THR A 320 -7.89 -8.01 -20.98
CA THR A 320 -8.21 -8.29 -19.58
C THR A 320 -9.70 -8.58 -19.44
N SER A 321 -10.10 -9.16 -18.31
CA SER A 321 -11.50 -9.45 -18.00
C SER A 321 -12.33 -8.19 -17.73
N ASP A 322 -11.72 -7.14 -17.21
CA ASP A 322 -12.32 -5.82 -16.94
C ASP A 322 -11.40 -4.70 -17.43
N PRO A 323 -11.52 -4.31 -18.72
CA PRO A 323 -10.65 -3.27 -19.29
C PRO A 323 -10.75 -1.90 -18.61
N ASP A 324 -11.93 -1.53 -18.12
CA ASP A 324 -12.13 -0.25 -17.43
C ASP A 324 -11.42 -0.22 -16.08
N LEU A 325 -11.56 -1.27 -15.27
CA LEU A 325 -10.89 -1.38 -13.99
C LEU A 325 -9.37 -1.47 -14.15
N THR A 326 -8.89 -2.29 -15.09
CA THR A 326 -7.46 -2.42 -15.36
C THR A 326 -6.86 -1.10 -15.83
N ALA A 327 -7.54 -0.38 -16.73
CA ALA A 327 -7.12 0.96 -17.17
C ALA A 327 -7.05 1.94 -15.99
N HIS A 328 -8.06 1.94 -15.13
CA HIS A 328 -8.10 2.80 -13.95
C HIS A 328 -6.91 2.53 -13.01
N LEU A 329 -6.65 1.26 -12.68
CA LEU A 329 -5.51 0.87 -11.83
C LEU A 329 -4.17 1.26 -12.45
N HIS A 330 -4.00 1.05 -13.76
CA HIS A 330 -2.78 1.46 -14.48
C HIS A 330 -2.58 2.97 -14.41
N ASN A 331 -3.64 3.76 -14.62
CA ASN A 331 -3.54 5.22 -14.55
C ASN A 331 -3.18 5.72 -13.15
N ILE A 332 -3.76 5.15 -12.10
CA ILE A 332 -3.42 5.52 -10.72
C ILE A 332 -1.94 5.24 -10.45
N ARG A 333 -1.49 4.03 -10.79
CA ARG A 333 -0.13 3.54 -10.52
C ARG A 333 0.95 4.36 -11.23
N SER A 334 0.74 4.70 -12.49
CA SER A 334 1.83 5.21 -13.34
C SER A 334 1.45 6.37 -14.27
N GLY A 335 0.18 6.74 -14.37
CA GLY A 335 -0.29 7.62 -15.44
C GLY A 335 -0.43 6.87 -16.76
N ARG A 336 -0.48 7.62 -17.85
CA ARG A 336 -0.58 7.05 -19.21
C ARG A 336 0.66 6.22 -19.56
N SER A 337 0.47 5.11 -20.26
CA SER A 337 1.56 4.22 -20.67
C SER A 337 2.55 4.86 -21.65
N ASP A 338 2.13 5.86 -22.42
CA ASP A 338 3.00 6.64 -23.30
C ASP A 338 3.75 7.79 -22.59
N ARG A 339 3.26 8.18 -21.39
CA ARG A 339 3.85 9.25 -20.57
C ARG A 339 3.79 8.87 -19.08
N PRO A 340 4.51 7.81 -18.65
CA PRO A 340 4.47 7.37 -17.26
C PRO A 340 5.16 8.37 -16.33
N GLY A 341 4.62 8.49 -15.11
CA GLY A 341 5.16 9.37 -14.07
C GLY A 341 4.73 10.83 -14.15
N HIS A 342 4.08 11.25 -15.24
CA HIS A 342 3.57 12.61 -15.38
C HIS A 342 2.40 12.86 -14.41
N ASN A 343 2.30 14.07 -13.90
CA ASN A 343 1.30 14.48 -12.91
C ASN A 343 1.26 13.60 -11.64
N ARG A 344 2.39 13.03 -11.24
CA ARG A 344 2.52 12.20 -10.03
C ARG A 344 3.73 12.65 -9.21
N TRP A 345 3.60 12.74 -7.89
CA TRP A 345 4.73 13.00 -7.00
C TRP A 345 4.94 11.78 -6.09
N TYR A 346 5.82 10.87 -6.52
CA TYR A 346 5.98 9.55 -5.88
C TYR A 346 6.52 9.60 -4.46
N ASP A 347 7.10 10.71 -4.03
CA ASP A 347 7.61 10.92 -2.68
C ASP A 347 6.54 11.43 -1.69
N LYS A 348 5.32 11.75 -2.16
CA LYS A 348 4.21 12.13 -1.27
C LYS A 348 3.51 10.89 -0.72
N PRO A 349 3.19 10.87 0.61
CA PRO A 349 2.42 9.78 1.21
C PRO A 349 1.06 9.54 0.54
N VAL A 350 0.45 10.60 0.00
CA VAL A 350 -0.82 10.55 -0.74
C VAL A 350 -0.79 11.50 -1.92
N THR A 351 -1.08 10.97 -3.09
CA THR A 351 -1.51 11.71 -4.28
C THR A 351 -2.90 11.25 -4.66
N LEU A 352 -3.89 12.12 -4.52
CA LEU A 352 -5.24 11.91 -5.03
C LEU A 352 -5.22 12.14 -6.54
N ILE A 353 -5.83 11.26 -7.32
CA ILE A 353 -5.88 11.33 -8.79
C ILE A 353 -7.33 11.35 -9.20
N VAL A 354 -7.70 12.29 -10.08
CA VAL A 354 -9.06 12.37 -10.63
C VAL A 354 -8.98 12.55 -12.15
N GLU A 355 -9.53 11.59 -12.89
CA GLU A 355 -9.58 11.59 -14.34
C GLU A 355 -10.75 12.43 -14.88
N SER A 356 -10.70 12.81 -16.15
CA SER A 356 -11.76 13.61 -16.82
C SER A 356 -13.17 13.02 -16.68
N ASN A 357 -13.30 11.68 -16.69
CA ASN A 357 -14.55 10.96 -16.50
C ASN A 357 -14.91 10.74 -15.02
N THR A 358 -14.25 11.45 -14.13
CA THR A 358 -14.44 11.38 -12.69
C THR A 358 -13.93 10.12 -11.99
N ARG A 359 -13.37 9.11 -12.68
CA ARG A 359 -12.69 8.02 -11.98
C ARG A 359 -11.64 8.60 -11.05
N ALA A 360 -11.59 8.12 -9.82
CA ALA A 360 -10.67 8.64 -8.81
C ALA A 360 -9.90 7.51 -8.14
N GLY A 361 -8.67 7.81 -7.73
CA GLY A 361 -7.81 6.87 -7.05
C GLY A 361 -6.78 7.56 -6.18
N VAL A 362 -6.04 6.76 -5.43
CA VAL A 362 -4.97 7.22 -4.55
C VAL A 362 -3.71 6.43 -4.84
N LEU A 363 -2.63 7.16 -5.05
CA LEU A 363 -1.27 6.64 -5.12
C LEU A 363 -0.53 7.06 -3.85
N GLY A 364 0.21 6.16 -3.20
CA GLY A 364 0.88 6.50 -1.96
C GLY A 364 2.28 5.95 -1.79
N GLU A 365 3.15 6.78 -1.23
CA GLU A 365 4.46 6.37 -0.74
C GLU A 365 4.29 5.55 0.55
N HIS A 366 4.92 4.37 0.61
CA HIS A 366 4.59 3.36 1.61
C HIS A 366 5.29 3.54 2.97
N SER A 367 6.40 4.27 3.01
CA SER A 367 7.24 4.25 4.22
C SER A 367 6.61 4.86 5.48
N PRO A 368 5.72 5.90 5.43
CA PRO A 368 5.16 6.50 6.64
C PRO A 368 4.12 5.63 7.33
N VAL A 369 3.35 4.85 6.56
CA VAL A 369 2.18 4.12 7.06
C VAL A 369 1.94 2.83 6.28
N ASP A 370 1.26 1.88 6.93
CA ASP A 370 0.83 0.63 6.31
C ASP A 370 -0.57 0.79 5.69
N ALA A 371 -0.91 -0.04 4.70
CA ALA A 371 -2.05 0.12 3.80
C ALA A 371 -3.43 0.37 4.48
N LEU A 372 -3.65 -0.16 5.68
CA LEU A 372 -4.90 0.05 6.39
C LEU A 372 -5.15 1.53 6.73
N VAL A 373 -4.11 2.30 7.03
CA VAL A 373 -4.25 3.71 7.45
C VAL A 373 -4.78 4.58 6.31
N PRO A 374 -4.14 4.63 5.12
CA PRO A 374 -4.66 5.42 4.01
C PRO A 374 -5.99 4.88 3.49
N SER A 375 -6.27 3.56 3.60
CA SER A 375 -7.58 3.04 3.20
C SER A 375 -8.71 3.49 4.12
N ILE A 376 -8.49 3.67 5.42
CA ILE A 376 -9.48 4.27 6.32
C ILE A 376 -9.78 5.72 5.92
N ILE A 377 -8.75 6.48 5.56
CA ILE A 377 -8.91 7.87 5.10
C ILE A 377 -9.70 7.90 3.77
N ALA A 378 -9.34 7.03 2.83
CA ALA A 378 -10.01 6.92 1.55
C ALA A 378 -11.47 6.45 1.68
N ASP A 379 -11.75 5.47 2.55
CA ASP A 379 -13.09 5.00 2.86
C ASP A 379 -13.96 6.14 3.42
N TYR A 380 -13.42 6.91 4.38
CA TYR A 380 -14.10 8.10 4.90
C TYR A 380 -14.41 9.11 3.79
N ALA A 381 -13.50 9.28 2.84
CA ALA A 381 -13.68 10.25 1.76
C ALA A 381 -14.81 9.84 0.80
N ILE A 382 -14.98 8.55 0.51
CA ILE A 382 -15.94 8.04 -0.49
C ILE A 382 -17.24 7.49 0.10
N VAL A 383 -17.35 7.32 1.43
CA VAL A 383 -18.58 6.80 2.06
C VAL A 383 -19.78 7.74 1.86
N GLN A 384 -19.52 8.97 1.53
CA GLN A 384 -20.53 9.95 1.14
C GLN A 384 -20.24 10.42 -0.28
N ASP A 385 -21.18 10.17 -1.16
CA ASP A 385 -21.20 10.72 -2.51
C ASP A 385 -21.17 12.25 -2.50
N VAL A 386 -20.87 12.88 -3.63
CA VAL A 386 -20.86 14.33 -3.79
C VAL A 386 -22.19 14.90 -3.29
N ASN A 387 -22.11 15.77 -2.31
CA ASN A 387 -23.28 16.51 -1.85
C ASN A 387 -23.47 17.77 -2.71
N GLU A 388 -24.36 17.70 -3.67
CA GLU A 388 -24.67 18.82 -4.57
C GLU A 388 -25.12 20.10 -3.83
N ASP A 389 -25.71 19.98 -2.65
CA ASP A 389 -26.14 21.12 -1.83
C ASP A 389 -24.96 21.89 -1.18
N ALA A 390 -23.74 21.31 -1.21
CA ALA A 390 -22.51 22.00 -0.79
C ALA A 390 -21.96 22.95 -1.88
N PHE A 391 -22.61 23.01 -3.03
CA PHE A 391 -22.20 23.82 -4.17
C PHE A 391 -23.32 24.79 -4.58
N PRO A 392 -22.98 26.00 -5.13
CA PRO A 392 -23.98 27.01 -5.43
C PRO A 392 -24.93 26.63 -6.58
N HIS A 393 -24.49 25.72 -7.46
CA HIS A 393 -25.26 25.27 -8.62
C HIS A 393 -25.13 23.79 -8.80
N ARG A 394 -26.23 23.12 -9.17
CA ARG A 394 -26.19 21.72 -9.62
C ARG A 394 -25.61 21.66 -11.04
N LEU A 395 -24.83 20.64 -11.31
CA LEU A 395 -24.27 20.41 -12.64
C LEU A 395 -25.24 19.59 -13.50
N ASP A 396 -25.43 20.04 -14.74
CA ASP A 396 -26.06 19.25 -15.78
C ASP A 396 -25.08 18.16 -16.29
N PRO A 397 -25.56 16.99 -16.73
CA PRO A 397 -24.68 15.96 -17.34
C PRO A 397 -23.83 16.48 -18.52
N SER A 398 -24.33 17.48 -19.25
CA SER A 398 -23.65 18.13 -20.35
C SER A 398 -22.81 19.36 -19.94
N ALA A 399 -22.66 19.62 -18.63
CA ALA A 399 -21.94 20.80 -18.14
C ALA A 399 -20.50 20.85 -18.65
N THR A 400 -20.20 21.87 -19.44
CA THR A 400 -18.85 22.21 -19.88
C THR A 400 -18.20 23.14 -18.85
N LEU A 401 -16.89 23.24 -18.89
CA LEU A 401 -16.19 24.22 -18.07
C LEU A 401 -16.65 25.62 -18.47
N PRO A 402 -17.03 26.50 -17.51
CA PRO A 402 -17.34 27.90 -17.81
C PRO A 402 -16.12 28.57 -18.45
N SER A 403 -16.35 29.27 -19.57
CA SER A 403 -15.30 30.03 -20.25
C SER A 403 -14.88 31.33 -19.51
N ASP A 404 -15.73 31.78 -18.58
CA ASP A 404 -15.62 33.11 -17.93
C ASP A 404 -15.13 32.99 -16.48
N GLY A 405 -13.98 32.31 -16.28
CA GLY A 405 -13.30 32.32 -14.98
C GLY A 405 -12.36 33.54 -14.88
N VAL A 406 -12.73 34.56 -14.12
CA VAL A 406 -11.77 35.59 -13.71
C VAL A 406 -10.73 34.91 -12.83
N ALA A 407 -9.59 34.59 -13.39
CA ALA A 407 -8.41 34.15 -12.65
C ALA A 407 -7.93 35.32 -11.77
N GLY A 408 -8.55 35.46 -10.61
CA GLY A 408 -7.99 36.35 -9.57
C GLY A 408 -6.68 35.72 -9.10
N SER A 409 -5.60 36.49 -9.14
CA SER A 409 -4.25 36.07 -8.71
C SER A 409 -4.17 35.54 -7.25
N ALA A 410 -5.25 35.60 -6.50
CA ALA A 410 -5.40 35.13 -5.13
C ALA A 410 -5.92 33.67 -5.04
N ALA A 411 -6.29 33.03 -6.15
CA ALA A 411 -6.89 31.69 -6.12
C ALA A 411 -5.86 30.56 -5.96
N PHE A 412 -4.66 30.73 -6.46
CA PHE A 412 -3.57 29.75 -6.44
C PHE A 412 -2.20 30.42 -6.51
N GLU A 413 -1.17 29.68 -6.15
CA GLU A 413 0.24 30.00 -6.38
C GLU A 413 0.78 29.11 -7.49
N ARG A 414 1.45 29.67 -8.49
CA ARG A 414 2.17 28.91 -9.50
C ARG A 414 3.51 28.43 -8.94
N LEU A 415 3.83 27.17 -9.15
CA LEU A 415 5.10 26.56 -8.78
C LEU A 415 5.94 26.34 -10.04
N ASP A 416 6.33 27.43 -10.69
CA ASP A 416 7.09 27.40 -11.95
C ASP A 416 8.58 27.18 -11.64
N TRP A 417 9.07 25.98 -11.91
CA TRP A 417 10.47 25.61 -11.71
C TRP A 417 11.40 26.33 -12.67
N ILE A 418 12.52 26.80 -12.17
CA ILE A 418 13.64 27.26 -13.00
C ILE A 418 14.47 26.04 -13.36
N VAL A 419 14.61 25.78 -14.65
CA VAL A 419 15.27 24.59 -15.19
C VAL A 419 16.38 24.99 -16.19
N ASP A 420 17.33 24.11 -16.40
CA ASP A 420 18.35 24.18 -17.44
C ASP A 420 18.27 22.93 -18.34
N GLU A 421 19.00 22.93 -19.44
CA GLU A 421 19.06 21.80 -20.38
C GLU A 421 19.43 20.47 -19.70
N LYS A 422 20.17 20.52 -18.59
CA LYS A 422 20.51 19.29 -17.85
C LYS A 422 19.28 18.73 -17.17
N VAL A 423 18.43 19.56 -16.57
CA VAL A 423 17.17 19.11 -15.94
C VAL A 423 16.22 18.54 -16.99
N GLU A 424 16.11 19.16 -18.16
CA GLU A 424 15.29 18.66 -19.26
C GLU A 424 15.74 17.25 -19.69
N ARG A 425 17.04 17.05 -19.93
CA ARG A 425 17.61 15.72 -20.24
C ARG A 425 17.35 14.70 -19.12
N MET A 426 17.51 15.11 -17.86
CA MET A 426 17.22 14.22 -16.73
C MET A 426 15.75 13.77 -16.71
N CYS A 427 14.81 14.66 -17.03
CA CYS A 427 13.38 14.32 -17.13
C CYS A 427 13.14 13.32 -18.27
N GLU A 428 13.74 13.52 -19.45
CA GLU A 428 13.62 12.60 -20.59
C GLU A 428 14.17 11.20 -20.24
N GLU A 429 15.36 11.16 -19.63
CA GLU A 429 15.97 9.90 -19.21
C GLU A 429 15.18 9.18 -18.11
N ALA A 430 14.65 9.92 -17.13
CA ALA A 430 13.81 9.36 -16.07
C ALA A 430 12.49 8.82 -16.67
N ALA A 431 11.87 9.54 -17.62
CA ALA A 431 10.67 9.08 -18.33
C ALA A 431 10.93 7.76 -19.10
N ALA A 432 12.08 7.64 -19.76
CA ALA A 432 12.45 6.42 -20.47
C ALA A 432 12.61 5.23 -19.49
N ARG A 433 13.26 5.45 -18.34
CA ARG A 433 13.41 4.41 -17.29
C ARG A 433 12.06 4.06 -16.66
N ALA A 434 11.22 5.05 -16.35
CA ALA A 434 9.87 4.83 -15.86
C ALA A 434 9.04 4.00 -16.84
N LYS A 435 9.16 4.29 -18.14
CA LYS A 435 8.47 3.51 -19.19
C LYS A 435 8.89 2.04 -19.18
N ALA A 436 10.19 1.77 -19.05
CA ALA A 436 10.68 0.39 -18.99
C ALA A 436 10.11 -0.38 -17.78
N ILE A 437 10.00 0.27 -16.60
CA ILE A 437 9.41 -0.33 -15.41
C ILE A 437 7.91 -0.60 -15.61
N VAL A 438 7.19 0.34 -16.20
CA VAL A 438 5.73 0.21 -16.41
C VAL A 438 5.43 -0.84 -17.47
N ASP A 439 6.22 -0.90 -18.55
CA ASP A 439 6.04 -1.89 -19.62
C ASP A 439 6.35 -3.32 -19.12
N ASP A 440 7.26 -3.46 -18.15
CA ASP A 440 7.58 -4.76 -17.55
C ASP A 440 6.59 -5.22 -16.47
N SER A 441 5.76 -4.32 -15.95
CA SER A 441 4.81 -4.66 -14.89
C SER A 441 3.51 -5.23 -15.45
N ASP A 442 3.25 -6.51 -15.17
CA ASP A 442 2.01 -7.24 -15.45
C ASP A 442 1.06 -7.13 -14.24
N ASN A 443 0.09 -6.22 -14.33
CA ASN A 443 -0.85 -5.96 -13.23
C ASN A 443 -2.30 -6.11 -13.69
N ASP A 444 -3.09 -6.88 -12.93
CA ASP A 444 -4.52 -7.04 -13.17
C ASP A 444 -5.27 -7.36 -11.86
N GLU A 445 -6.59 -7.27 -11.90
CA GLU A 445 -7.48 -7.55 -10.78
C GLU A 445 -8.28 -8.84 -11.04
N LEU A 446 -8.36 -9.69 -10.01
CA LEU A 446 -9.33 -10.79 -9.95
C LEU A 446 -10.52 -10.37 -9.09
N VAL A 447 -11.70 -10.34 -9.65
CA VAL A 447 -12.96 -10.27 -8.91
C VAL A 447 -13.55 -11.67 -8.85
N PHE A 448 -13.41 -12.31 -7.69
CA PHE A 448 -14.02 -13.61 -7.42
C PHE A 448 -15.36 -13.37 -6.72
N ASP A 449 -16.48 -13.68 -7.39
CA ASP A 449 -17.85 -13.38 -6.99
C ASP A 449 -18.74 -14.60 -6.76
N SER A 450 -18.20 -15.81 -6.88
CA SER A 450 -18.93 -17.05 -6.58
C SER A 450 -19.37 -17.15 -5.12
N TYR A 451 -18.58 -16.57 -4.21
CA TYR A 451 -18.88 -16.39 -2.79
C TYR A 451 -17.87 -15.44 -2.14
N GLY A 452 -18.20 -14.98 -0.93
CA GLY A 452 -17.34 -14.09 -0.16
C GLY A 452 -17.20 -14.52 1.29
N VAL A 453 -16.88 -13.53 2.13
CA VAL A 453 -16.59 -13.72 3.56
C VAL A 453 -17.75 -14.34 4.33
N ASP A 454 -19.00 -13.99 3.97
CA ASP A 454 -20.18 -14.50 4.68
C ASP A 454 -20.31 -16.01 4.51
N TRP A 455 -20.12 -16.54 3.29
CA TRP A 455 -20.11 -17.99 3.08
C TRP A 455 -18.98 -18.68 3.87
N ILE A 456 -17.77 -18.12 3.85
CA ILE A 456 -16.62 -18.70 4.57
C ILE A 456 -16.88 -18.76 6.07
N LYS A 457 -17.48 -17.72 6.66
CA LYS A 457 -17.79 -17.66 8.10
C LYS A 457 -18.99 -18.49 8.50
N GLU A 458 -20.07 -18.40 7.74
CA GLU A 458 -21.38 -18.94 8.16
C GLU A 458 -21.57 -20.37 7.72
N GLN A 459 -21.14 -20.74 6.51
CA GLN A 459 -21.30 -22.07 5.95
C GLN A 459 -20.09 -22.95 6.22
N ALA A 460 -18.89 -22.51 5.83
CA ALA A 460 -17.67 -23.27 6.06
C ALA A 460 -17.20 -23.21 7.53
N ARG A 461 -17.61 -22.18 8.29
CA ARG A 461 -17.23 -21.90 9.70
C ARG A 461 -15.72 -21.80 9.89
N LEU A 462 -15.06 -21.11 8.96
CA LEU A 462 -13.62 -20.93 8.91
C LEU A 462 -13.24 -19.45 9.01
N SER A 463 -11.95 -19.17 9.29
CA SER A 463 -11.39 -17.82 9.26
C SER A 463 -11.19 -17.38 7.80
N PRO A 464 -11.83 -16.29 7.32
CA PRO A 464 -11.70 -15.86 5.94
C PRO A 464 -10.27 -15.55 5.53
N ASP A 465 -9.53 -14.84 6.37
CA ASP A 465 -8.15 -14.46 6.11
C ASP A 465 -7.24 -15.70 5.94
N ALA A 466 -7.26 -16.60 6.93
CA ALA A 466 -6.52 -17.87 6.85
C ALA A 466 -6.95 -18.72 5.63
N TYR A 467 -8.24 -18.73 5.31
CA TYR A 467 -8.78 -19.44 4.14
C TYR A 467 -8.20 -18.90 2.83
N ILE A 468 -8.22 -17.57 2.66
CA ILE A 468 -7.65 -16.89 1.47
C ILE A 468 -6.15 -17.20 1.37
N GLN A 469 -5.41 -17.15 2.48
CA GLN A 469 -3.98 -17.46 2.48
C GLN A 469 -3.70 -18.91 2.04
N MET A 470 -4.55 -19.87 2.41
CA MET A 470 -4.42 -21.25 1.92
C MET A 470 -4.72 -21.32 0.42
N ALA A 471 -5.71 -20.62 -0.09
CA ALA A 471 -5.96 -20.55 -1.53
C ALA A 471 -4.74 -20.02 -2.32
N LEU A 472 -4.05 -19.00 -1.78
CA LEU A 472 -2.83 -18.45 -2.39
C LEU A 472 -1.67 -19.46 -2.37
N GLN A 473 -1.50 -20.26 -1.29
CA GLN A 473 -0.51 -21.33 -1.24
C GLN A 473 -0.79 -22.40 -2.30
N LEU A 474 -2.05 -22.80 -2.45
CA LEU A 474 -2.47 -23.80 -3.44
C LEU A 474 -2.28 -23.29 -4.87
N ALA A 475 -2.67 -22.03 -5.13
CA ALA A 475 -2.50 -21.40 -6.43
C ALA A 475 -1.01 -21.29 -6.83
N TRP A 476 -0.15 -20.89 -5.90
CA TRP A 476 1.29 -20.86 -6.12
C TRP A 476 1.82 -22.24 -6.52
N TYR A 477 1.52 -23.27 -5.74
CA TYR A 477 2.02 -24.62 -6.01
C TYR A 477 1.51 -25.17 -7.35
N ARG A 478 0.24 -24.89 -7.71
CA ARG A 478 -0.33 -25.30 -9.01
C ARG A 478 0.37 -24.67 -10.20
N THR A 479 0.80 -23.43 -10.07
CA THR A 479 1.45 -22.69 -11.17
C THR A 479 2.95 -22.94 -11.25
N ARG A 480 3.61 -23.27 -10.12
CA ARG A 480 5.07 -23.35 -10.02
C ARG A 480 5.60 -24.77 -9.79
N GLY A 481 4.77 -25.70 -9.32
CA GLY A 481 5.20 -27.05 -8.92
C GLY A 481 6.12 -27.10 -7.71
N GLU A 482 6.31 -25.97 -7.03
CA GLU A 482 7.19 -25.82 -5.89
C GLU A 482 6.61 -24.86 -4.85
N PHE A 483 7.12 -24.94 -3.62
CA PHE A 483 6.80 -23.97 -2.56
C PHE A 483 7.80 -22.83 -2.51
N THR A 484 7.40 -21.73 -1.89
CA THR A 484 8.25 -20.57 -1.66
C THR A 484 8.01 -19.95 -0.29
N ALA A 485 8.95 -19.11 0.14
CA ALA A 485 8.71 -18.22 1.26
C ALA A 485 7.55 -17.25 0.94
N THR A 486 6.60 -17.19 1.85
CA THR A 486 5.40 -16.36 1.69
C THR A 486 5.30 -15.37 2.84
N TYR A 487 5.13 -14.10 2.48
CA TYR A 487 4.93 -13.00 3.39
C TYR A 487 3.46 -12.64 3.47
N GLU A 488 2.96 -12.50 4.68
CA GLU A 488 1.69 -11.83 4.95
C GLU A 488 1.91 -10.76 6.02
N THR A 489 1.23 -9.62 5.84
CA THR A 489 1.31 -8.49 6.75
C THR A 489 0.42 -8.67 7.96
N VAL A 490 0.98 -8.62 9.18
CA VAL A 490 0.22 -8.55 10.43
C VAL A 490 0.48 -7.24 11.14
N LEU A 491 -0.59 -6.49 11.44
CA LEU A 491 -0.50 -5.20 12.10
C LEU A 491 -0.21 -5.35 13.60
N THR A 492 0.76 -4.58 14.10
CA THR A 492 1.11 -4.50 15.54
C THR A 492 0.53 -3.27 16.24
N ARG A 493 -0.58 -2.75 15.75
CA ARG A 493 -1.24 -1.52 16.23
C ARG A 493 -1.86 -1.60 17.63
N LEU A 494 -1.72 -2.73 18.31
CA LEU A 494 -1.94 -2.86 19.76
C LEU A 494 -0.88 -2.12 20.59
N PHE A 495 0.23 -1.78 19.96
CA PHE A 495 1.37 -1.13 20.60
C PHE A 495 1.55 0.30 20.11
N LYS A 496 2.17 1.13 20.97
CA LYS A 496 2.51 2.52 20.64
C LYS A 496 3.44 2.55 19.41
N HIS A 497 3.04 3.25 18.36
CA HIS A 497 3.74 3.32 17.07
C HIS A 497 4.02 1.94 16.44
N GLY A 498 3.15 0.96 16.74
CA GLY A 498 3.26 -0.35 16.11
C GLY A 498 2.99 -0.27 14.60
N ARG A 499 3.87 -0.91 13.82
CA ARG A 499 3.79 -1.03 12.36
C ARG A 499 3.31 -2.43 12.00
N THR A 500 4.17 -3.23 11.43
CA THR A 500 3.85 -4.58 10.97
C THR A 500 4.86 -5.62 11.48
N GLU A 501 4.39 -6.85 11.53
CA GLU A 501 5.22 -8.05 11.67
C GLU A 501 4.94 -8.99 10.50
N THR A 502 5.89 -9.84 10.15
CA THR A 502 5.75 -10.86 9.12
C THR A 502 5.03 -12.08 9.67
N LEU A 503 4.03 -12.55 8.95
CA LEU A 503 3.48 -13.89 9.11
C LEU A 503 3.99 -14.78 7.98
N ARG A 504 4.75 -15.84 8.35
CA ARG A 504 5.24 -16.85 7.41
C ARG A 504 4.15 -17.87 7.18
N THR A 505 3.44 -17.79 6.06
CA THR A 505 2.27 -18.65 5.79
C THR A 505 2.65 -20.00 5.17
N PHE A 506 3.88 -20.16 4.68
CA PHE A 506 4.43 -21.48 4.33
C PHE A 506 4.88 -22.23 5.58
N THR A 507 4.09 -23.18 6.02
CA THR A 507 4.28 -24.00 7.23
C THR A 507 4.21 -25.47 6.89
N ASN A 508 4.58 -26.36 7.84
CA ASN A 508 4.43 -27.80 7.67
C ASN A 508 2.97 -28.17 7.37
N GLU A 509 2.03 -27.52 8.05
CA GLU A 509 0.61 -27.79 7.95
C GLU A 509 0.04 -27.30 6.60
N SER A 510 0.42 -26.09 6.13
CA SER A 510 0.00 -25.59 4.82
C SER A 510 0.59 -26.43 3.68
N ARG A 511 1.85 -26.86 3.83
CA ARG A 511 2.50 -27.79 2.90
C ARG A 511 1.74 -29.13 2.81
N ALA A 512 1.46 -29.75 3.95
CA ALA A 512 0.76 -31.02 4.00
C ALA A 512 -0.62 -30.95 3.34
N TRP A 513 -1.35 -29.87 3.62
CA TRP A 513 -2.65 -29.63 3.01
C TRP A 513 -2.57 -29.42 1.50
N VAL A 514 -1.66 -28.58 1.01
CA VAL A 514 -1.49 -28.35 -0.44
C VAL A 514 -1.15 -29.65 -1.16
N LEU A 515 -0.26 -30.47 -0.61
CA LEU A 515 0.08 -31.77 -1.21
C LEU A 515 -1.11 -32.72 -1.23
N ALA A 516 -1.95 -32.74 -0.19
CA ALA A 516 -3.19 -33.52 -0.17
C ALA A 516 -4.22 -33.03 -1.20
N MET A 517 -4.30 -31.73 -1.46
CA MET A 517 -5.12 -31.17 -2.54
C MET A 517 -4.64 -31.57 -3.95
N MET A 518 -3.34 -31.82 -4.09
CA MET A 518 -2.74 -32.27 -5.36
C MET A 518 -2.75 -33.78 -5.53
N ASP A 519 -2.97 -34.56 -4.47
CA ASP A 519 -3.05 -36.02 -4.53
C ASP A 519 -4.47 -36.46 -4.91
N PRO A 520 -4.68 -37.11 -6.09
CA PRO A 520 -5.99 -37.60 -6.50
C PRO A 520 -6.55 -38.73 -5.60
N ASN A 521 -5.69 -39.37 -4.82
CA ASN A 521 -6.11 -40.44 -3.91
C ASN A 521 -6.50 -39.92 -2.51
N SER A 522 -6.26 -38.67 -2.22
CA SER A 522 -6.65 -38.06 -0.93
C SER A 522 -8.17 -37.87 -0.88
N SER A 523 -8.81 -38.31 0.21
CA SER A 523 -10.25 -38.08 0.42
C SER A 523 -10.53 -36.64 0.84
N ASP A 524 -11.75 -36.15 0.58
CA ASP A 524 -12.17 -34.80 0.99
C ASP A 524 -12.16 -34.63 2.52
N ASP A 525 -12.45 -35.69 3.28
CA ASP A 525 -12.34 -35.65 4.75
C ASP A 525 -10.88 -35.46 5.18
N ALA A 526 -9.91 -36.12 4.53
CA ALA A 526 -8.50 -35.94 4.81
C ALA A 526 -8.03 -34.52 4.42
N ARG A 527 -8.43 -34.03 3.25
CA ARG A 527 -8.17 -32.65 2.81
C ARG A 527 -8.74 -31.63 3.78
N MET A 528 -9.97 -31.82 4.23
CA MET A 528 -10.63 -30.93 5.18
C MET A 528 -9.97 -30.97 6.58
N ALA A 529 -9.55 -32.13 7.05
CA ALA A 529 -8.81 -32.25 8.30
C ALA A 529 -7.47 -31.50 8.27
N LEU A 530 -6.72 -31.66 7.20
CA LEU A 530 -5.44 -30.93 6.99
C LEU A 530 -5.66 -29.41 6.80
N LEU A 531 -6.73 -29.00 6.09
CA LEU A 531 -7.09 -27.60 5.98
C LEU A 531 -7.31 -26.97 7.35
N ARG A 532 -8.10 -27.62 8.22
CA ARG A 532 -8.35 -27.12 9.59
C ARG A 532 -7.06 -26.99 10.40
N GLN A 533 -6.11 -27.90 10.27
CA GLN A 533 -4.82 -27.80 10.93
C GLN A 533 -4.02 -26.61 10.42
N ALA A 534 -3.95 -26.42 9.10
CA ALA A 534 -3.28 -25.27 8.48
C ALA A 534 -3.89 -23.94 8.93
N LEU A 535 -5.22 -23.83 8.94
CA LEU A 535 -5.93 -22.62 9.41
C LEU A 535 -5.72 -22.35 10.90
N GLN A 536 -5.64 -23.39 11.72
CA GLN A 536 -5.34 -23.28 13.15
C GLN A 536 -3.94 -22.73 13.38
N THR A 537 -2.95 -23.29 12.67
CA THR A 537 -1.56 -22.81 12.71
C THR A 537 -1.46 -21.34 12.25
N HIS A 538 -2.09 -20.99 11.13
CA HIS A 538 -2.14 -19.64 10.63
C HIS A 538 -2.73 -18.66 11.69
N THR A 539 -3.88 -18.99 12.25
CA THR A 539 -4.54 -18.15 13.28
C THR A 539 -3.67 -17.98 14.54
N GLN A 540 -2.96 -19.04 14.95
CA GLN A 540 -2.03 -18.96 16.08
C GLN A 540 -0.87 -18.01 15.77
N LEU A 541 -0.23 -18.16 14.60
CA LEU A 541 0.89 -17.31 14.19
C LEU A 541 0.47 -15.85 14.03
N THR A 542 -0.72 -15.60 13.46
CA THR A 542 -1.32 -14.24 13.37
C THR A 542 -1.45 -13.59 14.75
N ARG A 543 -1.99 -14.34 15.73
CA ARG A 543 -2.11 -13.85 17.12
C ARG A 543 -0.75 -13.55 17.73
N GLU A 544 0.24 -14.41 17.50
CA GLU A 544 1.58 -14.21 18.01
C GLU A 544 2.23 -12.97 17.40
N ALA A 545 2.16 -12.80 16.09
CA ALA A 545 2.66 -11.62 15.38
C ALA A 545 1.98 -10.32 15.87
N ALA A 546 0.65 -10.29 15.91
CA ALA A 546 -0.13 -9.13 16.36
C ALA A 546 0.16 -8.73 17.82
N THR A 547 0.61 -9.66 18.65
CA THR A 547 0.93 -9.44 20.07
C THR A 547 2.43 -9.30 20.34
N GLY A 548 3.24 -8.94 19.32
CA GLY A 548 4.66 -8.63 19.45
C GLY A 548 5.53 -9.85 19.77
N ARG A 549 5.11 -11.04 19.33
CA ARG A 549 5.81 -12.31 19.51
C ARG A 549 6.16 -12.99 18.17
N GLY A 550 6.14 -12.22 17.08
CA GLY A 550 6.67 -12.63 15.79
C GLY A 550 8.19 -12.78 15.81
N ILE A 551 8.76 -13.29 14.73
CA ILE A 551 10.18 -13.61 14.71
C ILE A 551 11.00 -12.76 13.75
N ASP A 552 10.43 -12.29 12.65
CA ASP A 552 11.20 -11.69 11.57
C ASP A 552 11.78 -10.32 11.95
N ARG A 553 11.00 -9.47 12.62
CA ARG A 553 11.51 -8.17 13.11
C ARG A 553 12.55 -8.36 14.21
N HIS A 554 12.37 -9.37 15.06
CA HIS A 554 13.34 -9.68 16.10
C HIS A 554 14.65 -10.22 15.52
N LEU A 555 14.60 -11.16 14.57
CA LEU A 555 15.79 -11.67 13.88
C LEU A 555 16.53 -10.55 13.14
N LEU A 556 15.81 -9.64 12.48
CA LEU A 556 16.41 -8.43 11.92
C LEU A 556 17.11 -7.58 12.99
N GLY A 557 16.43 -7.31 14.11
CA GLY A 557 17.01 -6.56 15.21
C GLY A 557 18.26 -7.22 15.78
N LEU A 558 18.23 -8.52 16.03
CA LEU A 558 19.40 -9.26 16.53
C LEU A 558 20.58 -9.21 15.55
N ARG A 559 20.33 -9.37 14.24
CA ARG A 559 21.38 -9.26 13.21
C ARG A 559 22.00 -7.86 13.20
N LEU A 560 21.20 -6.81 13.30
CA LEU A 560 21.67 -5.43 13.31
C LEU A 560 22.42 -5.04 14.61
N MET A 561 22.30 -5.85 15.65
CA MET A 561 23.06 -5.65 16.89
C MET A 561 24.47 -6.27 16.84
N LEU A 562 24.80 -7.04 15.81
CA LEU A 562 26.17 -7.46 15.54
C LEU A 562 27.03 -6.26 15.13
N ARG A 563 28.23 -6.18 15.65
CA ARG A 563 29.21 -5.13 15.32
C ARG A 563 30.18 -5.66 14.28
N GLU A 564 29.78 -5.57 13.00
CA GLU A 564 30.60 -6.05 11.89
C GLU A 564 31.96 -5.35 11.80
N ASP A 565 32.03 -4.05 12.16
CA ASP A 565 33.25 -3.27 12.28
C ASP A 565 34.23 -3.83 13.31
N SER A 566 33.72 -4.52 14.34
CA SER A 566 34.51 -5.22 15.35
C SER A 566 34.67 -6.72 15.05
N GLY A 567 34.30 -7.19 13.85
CA GLY A 567 34.44 -8.57 13.40
C GLY A 567 33.35 -9.53 13.94
N GLU A 568 32.29 -9.04 14.57
CA GLU A 568 31.18 -9.89 15.02
C GLU A 568 30.35 -10.33 13.82
N ARG A 569 30.43 -11.64 13.51
CA ARG A 569 29.61 -12.30 12.48
C ARG A 569 29.12 -13.63 13.03
N HIS A 570 28.03 -14.16 12.46
CA HIS A 570 27.53 -15.47 12.89
C HIS A 570 26.92 -16.24 11.72
N ALA A 571 27.31 -17.51 11.61
CA ALA A 571 26.91 -18.42 10.52
C ALA A 571 25.40 -18.60 10.40
N LEU A 572 24.61 -18.41 11.47
CA LEU A 572 23.15 -18.44 11.41
C LEU A 572 22.59 -17.44 10.39
N PHE A 573 23.12 -16.20 10.35
CA PHE A 573 22.66 -15.14 9.45
C PHE A 573 23.31 -15.21 8.06
N GLU A 574 24.34 -16.03 7.91
CA GLU A 574 25.03 -16.31 6.64
C GLU A 574 24.55 -17.62 6.00
N ASP A 575 23.69 -18.41 6.69
CA ASP A 575 23.10 -19.63 6.16
C ASP A 575 22.18 -19.34 4.96
N GLU A 576 22.40 -20.08 3.87
CA GLU A 576 21.60 -19.94 2.64
C GLU A 576 20.10 -20.16 2.92
N LEU A 577 19.76 -21.11 3.80
CA LEU A 577 18.35 -21.36 4.16
C LEU A 577 17.76 -20.18 4.94
N PHE A 578 18.55 -19.50 5.79
CA PHE A 578 18.10 -18.27 6.45
C PHE A 578 17.68 -17.21 5.41
N ALA A 579 18.54 -16.95 4.42
CA ALA A 579 18.25 -16.00 3.35
C ALA A 579 17.04 -16.44 2.51
N ARG A 580 16.99 -17.71 2.08
CA ARG A 580 15.89 -18.28 1.28
C ARG A 580 14.55 -18.21 2.03
N SER A 581 14.55 -18.45 3.35
CA SER A 581 13.34 -18.36 4.17
C SER A 581 12.76 -16.96 4.30
N GLN A 582 13.49 -15.94 3.85
CA GLN A 582 13.09 -14.52 3.80
C GLN A 582 13.01 -13.98 2.37
N THR A 583 13.12 -14.83 1.35
CA THR A 583 12.96 -14.46 -0.06
C THR A 583 11.46 -14.54 -0.42
N TRP A 584 10.74 -13.48 -0.11
CA TRP A 584 9.28 -13.40 -0.18
C TRP A 584 8.77 -13.28 -1.63
N LYS A 585 8.89 -14.39 -2.42
CA LYS A 585 8.38 -14.40 -3.80
C LYS A 585 6.86 -14.34 -3.88
N LEU A 586 6.15 -14.78 -2.85
CA LEU A 586 4.72 -14.59 -2.69
C LEU A 586 4.51 -13.56 -1.57
N SER A 587 4.46 -12.28 -1.94
CA SER A 587 4.25 -11.17 -1.01
C SER A 587 2.77 -10.80 -0.98
N THR A 588 2.14 -10.89 0.19
CA THR A 588 0.69 -10.71 0.32
C THR A 588 0.31 -9.69 1.38
N SER A 589 -0.81 -9.01 1.17
CA SER A 589 -1.39 -8.06 2.13
C SER A 589 -2.91 -8.08 2.05
N GLY A 590 -3.57 -8.35 3.17
CA GLY A 590 -5.03 -8.28 3.30
C GLY A 590 -5.50 -6.89 3.68
N LEU A 591 -6.46 -6.33 2.96
CA LEU A 591 -7.11 -5.06 3.26
C LEU A 591 -8.54 -5.29 3.73
N SER A 592 -8.74 -5.37 5.05
CA SER A 592 -10.05 -5.69 5.66
C SER A 592 -11.10 -4.58 5.55
N ALA A 593 -10.68 -3.35 5.23
CA ALA A 593 -11.54 -2.19 5.03
C ALA A 593 -11.55 -1.86 3.54
N GLY A 594 -12.18 -2.63 2.68
CA GLY A 594 -11.89 -2.41 1.29
C GLY A 594 -13.00 -2.72 0.29
N TYR A 595 -14.13 -3.21 0.74
CA TYR A 595 -15.20 -3.61 -0.20
C TYR A 595 -15.82 -2.44 -0.99
N GLN A 596 -15.59 -1.19 -0.56
CA GLN A 596 -16.00 0.02 -1.28
C GLN A 596 -15.00 0.45 -2.37
N PHE A 597 -13.82 -0.15 -2.40
CA PHE A 597 -12.83 0.12 -3.43
C PHE A 597 -13.03 -0.81 -4.63
N ARG A 598 -12.68 -0.29 -5.80
CA ARG A 598 -12.75 -1.08 -7.04
C ARG A 598 -11.60 -2.07 -7.16
N GLY A 599 -10.40 -1.68 -6.73
CA GLY A 599 -9.20 -2.49 -6.79
C GLY A 599 -8.05 -1.83 -6.05
N THR A 600 -6.97 -2.59 -5.84
CA THR A 600 -5.76 -2.12 -5.16
C THR A 600 -4.57 -2.95 -5.61
N GLY A 601 -3.35 -2.47 -5.35
CA GLY A 601 -2.15 -3.24 -5.65
C GLY A 601 -0.86 -2.61 -5.13
N PHE A 602 0.17 -3.42 -5.18
CA PHE A 602 1.57 -3.04 -4.96
C PHE A 602 2.46 -3.95 -5.79
N GLY A 603 3.68 -3.51 -6.08
CA GLY A 603 4.62 -4.26 -6.92
C GLY A 603 5.23 -5.47 -6.24
N THR A 604 5.60 -6.48 -7.02
CA THR A 604 6.36 -7.62 -6.51
C THR A 604 7.76 -7.21 -6.06
N THR A 605 8.26 -7.87 -5.02
CA THR A 605 9.61 -7.63 -4.49
C THR A 605 10.69 -8.35 -5.30
N TYR A 606 10.33 -9.48 -5.94
CA TYR A 606 11.22 -10.34 -6.73
C TYR A 606 10.64 -10.53 -8.12
N ASP A 607 11.49 -10.49 -9.15
CA ASP A 607 11.05 -10.60 -10.54
C ASP A 607 10.30 -11.90 -10.83
N ASP A 608 10.66 -13.00 -10.17
CA ASP A 608 10.01 -14.31 -10.26
C ASP A 608 8.93 -14.55 -9.20
N GLY A 609 8.37 -13.48 -8.65
CA GLY A 609 7.36 -13.48 -7.59
C GLY A 609 6.06 -12.79 -7.98
N TYR A 610 5.18 -12.63 -6.99
CA TYR A 610 3.92 -11.88 -7.08
C TYR A 610 3.75 -10.94 -5.90
N GLY A 611 3.27 -9.73 -6.17
CA GLY A 611 2.70 -8.81 -5.20
C GLY A 611 1.18 -8.94 -5.20
N ILE A 612 0.58 -9.33 -4.07
CA ILE A 612 -0.85 -9.60 -4.00
C ILE A 612 -1.49 -8.83 -2.86
N ASN A 613 -2.40 -7.94 -3.22
CA ASN A 613 -3.31 -7.34 -2.25
C ASN A 613 -4.69 -7.96 -2.39
N TYR A 614 -5.34 -8.35 -1.28
CA TYR A 614 -6.69 -8.91 -1.34
C TYR A 614 -7.67 -8.16 -0.43
N MET A 615 -8.90 -7.99 -0.93
CA MET A 615 -9.99 -7.28 -0.27
C MET A 615 -11.19 -8.23 -0.12
N PRO A 616 -11.36 -8.83 1.06
CA PRO A 616 -12.49 -9.71 1.32
C PRO A 616 -13.76 -8.89 1.59
N ALA A 617 -14.81 -9.13 0.80
CA ALA A 617 -16.14 -8.56 0.97
C ALA A 617 -17.15 -9.65 1.35
N PRO A 618 -18.36 -9.29 1.81
CA PRO A 618 -19.39 -10.25 2.20
C PRO A 618 -19.71 -11.29 1.12
N ASP A 619 -19.85 -10.84 -0.11
CA ASP A 619 -20.31 -11.60 -1.28
C ASP A 619 -19.23 -11.92 -2.32
N LYS A 620 -18.04 -11.37 -2.20
CA LYS A 620 -16.94 -11.52 -3.15
C LYS A 620 -15.58 -11.34 -2.51
N ILE A 621 -14.51 -11.68 -3.25
CA ILE A 621 -13.13 -11.41 -2.86
C ILE A 621 -12.42 -10.80 -4.07
N ARG A 622 -11.74 -9.68 -3.88
CA ARG A 622 -10.90 -9.08 -4.93
C ARG A 622 -9.44 -9.34 -4.63
N PHE A 623 -8.65 -9.53 -5.70
CA PHE A 623 -7.20 -9.69 -5.62
C PHE A 623 -6.55 -8.81 -6.68
N GLY A 624 -5.83 -7.78 -6.23
CA GLY A 624 -4.88 -7.07 -7.07
C GLY A 624 -3.58 -7.85 -7.15
N ILE A 625 -3.13 -8.17 -8.35
CA ILE A 625 -2.00 -9.06 -8.60
C ILE A 625 -1.01 -8.33 -9.50
N GLU A 626 0.26 -8.31 -9.11
CA GLU A 626 1.36 -7.77 -9.92
C GLU A 626 2.48 -8.79 -10.05
N SER A 627 3.03 -8.92 -11.24
CA SER A 627 4.20 -9.71 -11.59
C SER A 627 5.02 -9.01 -12.69
N LYS A 628 6.07 -9.65 -13.21
CA LYS A 628 6.92 -9.07 -14.25
C LYS A 628 6.71 -9.78 -15.60
N GLN A 629 6.48 -8.97 -16.66
CA GLN A 629 6.36 -9.45 -18.04
C GLN A 629 7.64 -10.15 -18.52
N SER A 630 8.79 -9.64 -18.08
CA SER A 630 10.10 -10.19 -18.43
C SER A 630 10.39 -11.55 -17.82
N CYS A 631 9.65 -11.96 -16.76
CA CYS A 631 9.86 -13.24 -16.10
C CYS A 631 9.00 -14.35 -16.72
N PRO A 632 9.59 -15.35 -17.40
CA PRO A 632 8.83 -16.41 -18.04
C PRO A 632 8.16 -17.37 -17.04
N GLN A 633 8.49 -17.26 -15.77
CA GLN A 633 7.96 -18.11 -14.70
C GLN A 633 6.73 -17.55 -14.02
N THR A 634 6.38 -16.29 -14.29
CA THR A 634 5.21 -15.61 -13.72
C THR A 634 4.25 -15.18 -14.81
N SER A 635 2.98 -15.15 -14.49
CA SER A 635 1.92 -14.61 -15.34
C SER A 635 0.73 -14.27 -14.46
N THR A 636 0.38 -13.02 -14.43
CA THR A 636 -0.78 -12.53 -13.67
C THR A 636 -2.06 -13.26 -14.10
N GLN A 637 -2.28 -13.47 -15.40
CA GLN A 637 -3.46 -14.19 -15.91
C GLN A 637 -3.50 -15.66 -15.46
N MET A 638 -2.39 -16.37 -15.51
CA MET A 638 -2.34 -17.77 -15.02
C MET A 638 -2.58 -17.83 -13.52
N PHE A 639 -2.01 -16.90 -12.77
CA PHE A 639 -2.15 -16.88 -11.31
C PHE A 639 -3.59 -16.51 -10.88
N LYS A 640 -4.26 -15.58 -11.58
CA LYS A 640 -5.69 -15.29 -11.41
C LYS A 640 -6.53 -16.55 -11.54
N SER A 641 -6.31 -17.30 -12.62
CA SER A 641 -7.05 -18.55 -12.87
C SER A 641 -6.78 -19.61 -11.80
N ALA A 642 -5.53 -19.70 -11.33
CA ALA A 642 -5.16 -20.63 -10.27
C ALA A 642 -5.77 -20.27 -8.91
N ILE A 643 -5.87 -18.97 -8.57
CA ILE A 643 -6.55 -18.51 -7.34
C ILE A 643 -8.04 -18.84 -7.41
N ALA A 644 -8.72 -18.50 -8.52
CA ALA A 644 -10.13 -18.78 -8.69
C ALA A 644 -10.41 -20.29 -8.58
N GLY A 645 -9.63 -21.13 -9.28
CA GLY A 645 -9.74 -22.59 -9.20
C GLY A 645 -9.44 -23.15 -7.80
N ALA A 646 -8.47 -22.59 -7.09
CA ALA A 646 -8.19 -22.98 -5.71
C ALA A 646 -9.37 -22.68 -4.76
N LEU A 647 -9.98 -21.49 -4.89
CA LEU A 647 -11.14 -21.10 -4.11
C LEU A 647 -12.35 -22.00 -4.39
N GLU A 648 -12.62 -22.34 -5.66
CA GLU A 648 -13.71 -23.26 -6.00
C GLU A 648 -13.48 -24.69 -5.45
N ASP A 649 -12.28 -25.23 -5.58
CA ASP A 649 -11.98 -26.55 -5.03
C ASP A 649 -12.07 -26.57 -3.49
N MET A 650 -11.62 -25.49 -2.84
CA MET A 650 -11.78 -25.34 -1.40
C MET A 650 -13.26 -25.27 -0.99
N ARG A 651 -14.11 -24.64 -1.80
CA ARG A 651 -15.56 -24.64 -1.57
C ARG A 651 -16.14 -26.06 -1.59
N VAL A 652 -15.72 -26.87 -2.55
CA VAL A 652 -16.20 -28.26 -2.68
C VAL A 652 -15.91 -29.04 -1.39
N ILE A 653 -14.66 -29.07 -0.90
CA ILE A 653 -14.29 -29.82 0.31
C ILE A 653 -14.90 -29.25 1.60
N CYS A 654 -15.29 -27.96 1.60
CA CYS A 654 -15.92 -27.32 2.76
C CYS A 654 -17.45 -27.38 2.76
N THR A 655 -18.06 -27.80 1.66
CA THR A 655 -19.52 -27.97 1.58
C THR A 655 -19.89 -29.32 2.17
N PRO A 656 -20.70 -29.39 3.22
CA PRO A 656 -21.13 -30.68 3.77
C PRO A 656 -21.82 -31.49 2.66
N ILE A 657 -21.34 -32.70 2.40
CA ILE A 657 -22.08 -33.64 1.55
C ILE A 657 -23.35 -33.94 2.34
N LEU A 658 -24.47 -33.46 1.87
CA LEU A 658 -25.80 -33.91 2.30
C LEU A 658 -25.87 -35.41 1.93
N HIS A 659 -25.45 -36.28 2.84
CA HIS A 659 -25.79 -37.67 2.73
C HIS A 659 -27.32 -37.73 2.68
N ALA A 660 -27.86 -37.82 1.48
CA ALA A 660 -29.22 -38.22 1.30
C ALA A 660 -29.37 -39.58 1.99
N HIS A 661 -29.97 -39.60 3.14
CA HIS A 661 -30.53 -40.83 3.70
C HIS A 661 -31.65 -41.25 2.73
N LEU A 662 -31.28 -42.15 1.80
CA LEU A 662 -32.23 -43.00 1.10
C LEU A 662 -32.62 -44.18 1.99
#